data_434fd23fc3cf09090184195358b3d19e
#
_entry.id   434fd23fc3cf09090184195358b3d19e
#
_cell.length_a   1.000
_cell.length_b   1.000
_cell.length_c   1.000
_cell.angle_alpha   90.00
_cell.angle_beta   90.00
_cell.angle_gamma   90.00
#
_symmetry.space_group_name_H-M   'P 1'
#
loop_
_entity.id
_entity.type
_entity.pdbx_description
1 polymer ?
#
loop_
_entity_poly.entity_id
_entity_poly.type
_entity_poly.pdbx_seq_one_letter_code
_entity_poly.pdbx_strand_id
1 'polypeptide(L)'
;MNEDLLKKLEENRTPILLAEIGAYLHDLGKARKEFVEHFAADNACSGCDGHNYFLSIFYDELKLKLKLKNKLSKIKVQICNQEVSFLDFIEMHHKERKNEKDRNDCEVPLLIRLLYASWSGYDGIDSGLDKGYANEKQSRKNTFISTAFGYEPEENKIKVDEVKKLTNVLYKRVYKALRTYQNDNVISKLRKSVIEGSKIYYIKFLGHTCRSANDVTLWDHSYSVASLYKCAFAKNILNCSNDKCAIAKNIVDCSNNPFDPLNFRWKILSINLAVLPIIAKGIKIGDVIGYKEKIDNAFDEIKTLIEFTYPIGNEIYRNTTGIYFLIPDIEIPDSEIKKIRQKILEKLQDIEPELMPEITINPISEIECETQKEISEIKFNCKTQQENIPEDIKQQRSKLEKNLKESLTRLLPVAIQSALKKISYPTSSNRFFLEKFQDKWINSEVCPICRLRPMKENSDGCEYCLERRKSRAKVLFNNQQSTIQQSTIPQSTIWLDEVSDHNDKVALLIGCFILDKWLDGSFIKTMAIKWIDKNKNNKNNNISPTPKNPSPARIRRCWETTQKFINSTVFDHILKEYDYGIDSPFTKLRTKRIQFTINPKPETCVGATCDIDIDGIRLSPVCIDKDQGLFLTTINLQILTTKCKTIEEIVSWMQGKNIKIKKEDSNQWQEAKITSAKPAETRFQDFLPYIKIYDYPDQFMALVPAYDAIDIAKRIVEEYEIQFSKVRDRLPFHLGIIAFHKKTPLYVAMDAGKRLVEAFKTKTKTINATIEDIQVSRFGNFMKNLILKPENCYSSVPLIWNISYSTGDPDKEDEWHPYIRLKGGNPESKNENNPERKNYSFDYTGNEDYVVHVKVLEKNECIEIETSYFTLTYLETAADRFRIDDNLRPLDDIKHVDKLWQDIQKILKKKNLGTSQLYAFWQEVKKREKDYKRDSTWENFVKSSITNILKVSNQENSNLFSNLFQAVKDGLLDFCLNWNLQVRKIKPEKKTGG
;
A
#
# COMPACT_ATOMS: atom_id res chain seq x y z
N MET A 1 26.66 -5.27 34.68
CA MET A 1 27.17 -5.15 33.29
C MET A 1 26.28 -4.13 32.57
N ASN A 2 26.63 -2.85 32.63
CA ASN A 2 25.86 -1.76 32.00
C ASN A 2 26.70 -1.17 30.85
N GLU A 3 27.07 -1.99 29.85
CA GLU A 3 27.59 -1.42 28.62
C GLU A 3 26.42 -0.90 27.79
N ASP A 4 26.59 0.31 27.28
CA ASP A 4 25.61 1.01 26.46
C ASP A 4 25.37 0.24 25.15
N LEU A 5 24.19 -0.37 25.01
CA LEU A 5 23.77 -1.16 23.84
C LEU A 5 23.91 -0.33 22.55
N LEU A 6 23.48 0.93 22.58
CA LEU A 6 23.54 1.82 21.41
C LEU A 6 24.99 2.08 21.02
N LYS A 7 25.89 2.25 21.97
CA LYS A 7 27.31 2.48 21.71
C LYS A 7 27.94 1.26 21.04
N LYS A 8 27.65 0.04 21.51
CA LYS A 8 28.13 -1.19 20.87
C LYS A 8 27.68 -1.33 19.42
N LEU A 9 26.41 -1.00 19.13
CA LEU A 9 25.89 -1.01 17.76
C LEU A 9 26.57 0.03 16.87
N GLU A 10 26.79 1.24 17.39
CA GLU A 10 27.44 2.33 16.66
C GLU A 10 28.91 2.00 16.34
N GLU A 11 29.67 1.49 17.30
CA GLU A 11 31.06 1.07 17.12
C GLU A 11 31.22 -0.09 16.12
N ASN A 12 30.22 -0.98 16.03
CA ASN A 12 30.21 -2.11 15.10
C ASN A 12 29.34 -1.90 13.86
N ARG A 13 28.98 -0.66 13.56
CA ARG A 13 28.09 -0.31 12.44
C ARG A 13 28.59 -0.83 11.10
N THR A 14 29.85 -0.63 10.79
CA THR A 14 30.44 -1.02 9.49
C THR A 14 30.38 -2.52 9.24
N PRO A 15 30.87 -3.41 10.13
CA PRO A 15 30.78 -4.84 9.90
C PRO A 15 29.33 -5.34 9.81
N ILE A 16 28.40 -4.80 10.60
CA ILE A 16 26.98 -5.20 10.51
C ILE A 16 26.39 -4.86 9.14
N LEU A 17 26.61 -3.65 8.64
CA LEU A 17 26.07 -3.21 7.34
C LEU A 17 26.76 -3.89 6.16
N LEU A 18 28.06 -4.20 6.23
CA LEU A 18 28.75 -5.00 5.21
C LEU A 18 28.21 -6.43 5.17
N ALA A 19 27.98 -7.05 6.34
CA ALA A 19 27.39 -8.38 6.43
C ALA A 19 25.98 -8.42 5.82
N GLU A 20 25.14 -7.42 6.08
CA GLU A 20 23.82 -7.25 5.48
C GLU A 20 23.92 -7.16 3.95
N ILE A 21 24.83 -6.33 3.42
CA ILE A 21 25.02 -6.17 1.97
C ILE A 21 25.51 -7.47 1.34
N GLY A 22 26.45 -8.18 1.97
CA GLY A 22 26.93 -9.49 1.50
C GLY A 22 25.77 -10.50 1.41
N ALA A 23 24.98 -10.60 2.48
CA ALA A 23 23.80 -11.45 2.51
C ALA A 23 22.74 -11.06 1.46
N TYR A 24 22.55 -9.76 1.19
CA TYR A 24 21.67 -9.29 0.13
C TYR A 24 22.14 -9.73 -1.27
N LEU A 25 23.42 -9.73 -1.51
CA LEU A 25 24.01 -10.06 -2.82
C LEU A 25 24.16 -11.56 -3.09
N HIS A 26 23.90 -12.45 -2.12
CA HIS A 26 24.18 -13.89 -2.25
C HIS A 26 23.56 -14.51 -3.51
N ASP A 27 22.38 -14.10 -3.88
CA ASP A 27 21.61 -14.58 -5.03
C ASP A 27 21.76 -13.74 -6.32
N LEU A 28 22.75 -12.84 -6.37
CA LEU A 28 22.96 -12.00 -7.56
C LEU A 28 23.12 -12.82 -8.85
N GLY A 29 23.61 -14.04 -8.76
CA GLY A 29 23.76 -14.97 -9.87
C GLY A 29 22.42 -15.46 -10.46
N LYS A 30 21.31 -15.40 -9.73
CA LYS A 30 19.97 -15.75 -10.25
C LYS A 30 19.47 -14.74 -11.29
N ALA A 31 19.96 -13.51 -11.26
CA ALA A 31 19.57 -12.47 -12.20
C ALA A 31 20.33 -12.60 -13.55
N ARG A 32 20.19 -13.73 -14.27
CA ARG A 32 20.81 -13.98 -15.58
C ARG A 32 19.91 -14.83 -16.48
N LYS A 33 20.05 -14.67 -17.80
CA LYS A 33 19.21 -15.35 -18.79
C LYS A 33 19.30 -16.87 -18.66
N GLU A 34 20.49 -17.39 -18.57
CA GLU A 34 20.78 -18.82 -18.51
C GLU A 34 20.15 -19.49 -17.28
N PHE A 35 20.18 -18.79 -16.14
CA PHE A 35 19.53 -19.27 -14.93
C PHE A 35 18.00 -19.29 -15.11
N VAL A 36 17.43 -18.24 -15.66
CA VAL A 36 15.99 -18.14 -15.89
C VAL A 36 15.52 -19.17 -16.94
N GLU A 37 16.25 -19.37 -18.03
CA GLU A 37 15.92 -20.37 -19.06
C GLU A 37 16.05 -21.80 -18.54
N HIS A 38 17.12 -22.09 -17.79
CA HIS A 38 17.46 -23.45 -17.38
C HIS A 38 16.61 -23.93 -16.19
N PHE A 39 16.45 -23.10 -15.18
CA PHE A 39 15.67 -23.44 -13.98
C PHE A 39 14.18 -23.14 -14.12
N ALA A 40 13.78 -22.32 -15.06
CA ALA A 40 12.39 -22.16 -15.43
C ALA A 40 11.87 -23.32 -16.31
N ALA A 41 12.76 -24.14 -16.87
CA ALA A 41 12.43 -25.37 -17.58
C ALA A 41 12.71 -26.59 -16.66
N ASP A 42 11.83 -27.61 -16.72
CA ASP A 42 11.86 -28.80 -15.84
C ASP A 42 13.06 -29.74 -16.01
N ASN A 43 14.03 -29.36 -16.77
CA ASN A 43 15.29 -30.09 -16.95
C ASN A 43 16.37 -29.48 -16.07
N ALA A 44 16.17 -29.41 -14.77
CA ALA A 44 17.26 -29.22 -13.85
C ALA A 44 18.21 -30.40 -14.01
N CYS A 45 19.24 -30.24 -14.84
CA CYS A 45 20.33 -31.20 -14.93
C CYS A 45 20.92 -31.38 -13.53
N SER A 46 20.99 -32.63 -13.07
CA SER A 46 21.68 -33.04 -11.84
C SER A 46 23.19 -32.76 -11.86
N GLY A 47 23.68 -31.87 -12.69
CA GLY A 47 25.08 -31.48 -12.86
C GLY A 47 25.33 -30.06 -13.30
N CYS A 48 24.27 -29.23 -13.41
CA CYS A 48 24.47 -27.83 -13.73
C CYS A 48 24.75 -27.06 -12.44
N ASP A 49 25.94 -26.59 -12.35
CA ASP A 49 26.43 -25.69 -11.30
C ASP A 49 25.53 -24.46 -11.23
N GLY A 50 24.69 -24.40 -10.22
CA GLY A 50 23.64 -23.43 -10.04
C GLY A 50 24.09 -21.96 -10.13
N HIS A 51 23.29 -21.07 -9.63
CA HIS A 51 23.55 -19.62 -9.60
C HIS A 51 24.83 -19.21 -8.82
N ASN A 52 25.48 -20.16 -8.13
CA ASN A 52 26.76 -19.97 -7.46
C ASN A 52 27.90 -19.65 -8.42
N TYR A 53 27.86 -20.19 -9.63
CA TYR A 53 28.90 -19.97 -10.64
C TYR A 53 28.59 -18.73 -11.47
N PHE A 54 28.61 -17.62 -10.78
CA PHE A 54 28.36 -16.26 -11.30
C PHE A 54 29.15 -15.92 -12.58
N LEU A 55 30.22 -16.64 -12.88
CA LEU A 55 31.17 -16.27 -13.94
C LEU A 55 31.40 -17.32 -15.00
N SER A 56 30.82 -18.52 -14.88
CA SER A 56 31.32 -19.65 -15.66
C SER A 56 31.00 -19.61 -17.16
N ILE A 57 30.14 -18.75 -17.65
CA ILE A 57 29.80 -18.77 -19.08
C ILE A 57 29.45 -17.36 -19.60
N PHE A 58 30.29 -16.70 -20.45
CA PHE A 58 29.94 -15.88 -21.61
C PHE A 58 31.04 -14.88 -22.04
N TYR A 59 31.33 -14.89 -23.36
CA TYR A 59 32.41 -14.13 -23.98
C TYR A 59 32.13 -12.63 -24.18
N ASP A 60 30.90 -12.20 -24.42
CA ASP A 60 30.59 -10.81 -24.82
C ASP A 60 30.48 -9.79 -23.67
N GLU A 61 30.29 -10.23 -22.41
CA GLU A 61 30.16 -9.36 -21.23
C GLU A 61 31.30 -9.51 -20.22
N LEU A 62 32.33 -10.23 -20.59
CA LEU A 62 33.45 -10.65 -19.77
C LEU A 62 34.08 -9.46 -19.02
N LYS A 63 34.22 -8.31 -19.69
CA LYS A 63 34.90 -7.13 -19.11
C LYS A 63 34.14 -6.52 -17.93
N LEU A 64 32.80 -6.44 -17.99
CA LEU A 64 31.98 -5.94 -16.87
C LEU A 64 31.91 -6.93 -15.72
N LYS A 65 31.70 -8.20 -16.02
CA LYS A 65 31.65 -9.29 -15.03
C LYS A 65 32.97 -9.43 -14.29
N LEU A 66 34.11 -9.38 -15.00
CA LEU A 66 35.43 -9.40 -14.38
C LEU A 66 35.68 -8.18 -13.47
N LYS A 67 35.28 -6.98 -13.89
CA LYS A 67 35.38 -5.77 -13.06
C LYS A 67 34.52 -5.90 -11.81
N LEU A 68 33.29 -6.41 -11.95
CA LEU A 68 32.38 -6.63 -10.82
C LEU A 68 32.93 -7.70 -9.87
N LYS A 69 33.42 -8.84 -10.39
CA LYS A 69 34.07 -9.90 -9.59
C LYS A 69 35.25 -9.37 -8.80
N ASN A 70 36.14 -8.65 -9.45
CA ASN A 70 37.32 -8.04 -8.78
C ASN A 70 36.92 -7.02 -7.71
N LYS A 71 35.78 -6.35 -7.85
CA LYS A 71 35.30 -5.43 -6.81
C LYS A 71 34.64 -6.17 -5.66
N LEU A 72 33.84 -7.21 -5.93
CA LEU A 72 33.21 -8.06 -4.92
C LEU A 72 34.25 -8.79 -4.06
N SER A 73 35.34 -9.28 -4.65
CA SER A 73 36.41 -9.97 -3.91
C SER A 73 37.23 -9.02 -3.01
N LYS A 74 37.26 -7.72 -3.31
CA LYS A 74 38.02 -6.73 -2.53
C LYS A 74 37.25 -6.16 -1.34
N ILE A 75 35.92 -6.23 -1.34
CA ILE A 75 35.11 -5.75 -0.19
C ILE A 75 34.90 -6.92 0.74
N LYS A 76 35.39 -6.78 1.96
CA LYS A 76 35.42 -7.86 2.93
C LYS A 76 34.64 -7.50 4.19
N VAL A 77 33.95 -8.50 4.72
CA VAL A 77 33.32 -8.47 6.04
C VAL A 77 34.29 -9.10 7.00
N GLN A 78 34.77 -8.36 7.98
CA GLN A 78 35.70 -8.83 8.98
C GLN A 78 35.02 -8.85 10.34
N ILE A 79 35.04 -10.05 10.99
CA ILE A 79 34.59 -10.21 12.36
C ILE A 79 35.51 -11.17 13.06
N CYS A 80 36.01 -10.73 14.20
CA CYS A 80 37.00 -11.47 14.98
C CYS A 80 38.17 -11.90 14.05
N ASN A 81 38.42 -13.19 13.94
CA ASN A 81 39.51 -13.75 13.11
C ASN A 81 38.98 -14.26 11.74
N GLN A 82 37.72 -13.98 11.37
CA GLN A 82 37.19 -14.41 10.09
C GLN A 82 37.03 -13.22 9.14
N GLU A 83 37.47 -13.41 7.91
CA GLU A 83 37.37 -12.46 6.82
C GLU A 83 36.68 -13.15 5.62
N VAL A 84 35.62 -12.59 5.12
CA VAL A 84 34.82 -13.12 4.00
C VAL A 84 34.53 -12.01 3.01
N SER A 85 34.79 -12.23 1.73
CA SER A 85 34.49 -11.26 0.69
C SER A 85 33.01 -11.33 0.24
N PHE A 86 32.51 -10.27 -0.37
CA PHE A 86 31.17 -10.30 -0.99
C PHE A 86 31.05 -11.38 -2.08
N LEU A 87 32.16 -11.72 -2.72
CA LEU A 87 32.21 -12.79 -3.71
C LEU A 87 31.94 -14.16 -3.06
N ASP A 88 32.48 -14.39 -1.86
CA ASP A 88 32.30 -15.66 -1.13
C ASP A 88 30.83 -15.86 -0.74
N PHE A 89 30.08 -14.78 -0.39
CA PHE A 89 28.63 -14.86 -0.17
C PHE A 89 27.89 -15.40 -1.41
N ILE A 90 28.34 -15.05 -2.61
CA ILE A 90 27.72 -15.47 -3.87
C ILE A 90 28.16 -16.90 -4.25
N GLU A 91 29.47 -17.21 -4.15
CA GLU A 91 30.04 -18.45 -4.69
C GLU A 91 29.96 -19.64 -3.72
N MET A 92 29.84 -19.39 -2.39
CA MET A 92 29.98 -20.44 -1.38
C MET A 92 28.69 -20.81 -0.63
N HIS A 93 27.59 -20.05 -0.76
CA HIS A 93 26.38 -20.28 0.06
C HIS A 93 25.62 -21.58 -0.28
N HIS A 94 25.95 -22.27 -1.36
CA HIS A 94 25.43 -23.59 -1.74
C HIS A 94 26.46 -24.72 -1.70
N LYS A 95 27.68 -24.49 -1.22
CA LYS A 95 28.64 -25.56 -1.13
C LYS A 95 28.15 -26.65 -0.18
N GLU A 96 27.93 -27.86 -0.71
CA GLU A 96 27.45 -29.00 0.06
C GLU A 96 28.51 -29.47 1.09
N ARG A 97 28.07 -29.95 2.26
CA ARG A 97 28.88 -30.73 3.18
C ARG A 97 29.20 -32.05 2.50
N LYS A 98 30.48 -32.34 2.29
CA LYS A 98 30.91 -33.58 1.65
C LYS A 98 30.54 -34.84 2.45
N ASN A 99 30.34 -34.77 3.78
CA ASN A 99 29.84 -35.86 4.60
C ASN A 99 29.16 -35.35 5.87
N GLU A 100 28.02 -35.97 6.27
CA GLU A 100 27.31 -35.67 7.52
C GLU A 100 28.11 -35.99 8.79
N LYS A 101 29.16 -36.82 8.67
CA LYS A 101 30.02 -37.23 9.80
C LYS A 101 31.14 -36.24 10.10
N ASP A 102 31.55 -35.40 9.15
CA ASP A 102 32.61 -34.43 9.33
C ASP A 102 32.11 -33.05 9.74
N ARG A 103 31.54 -32.99 10.96
CA ARG A 103 31.15 -31.70 11.58
C ARG A 103 32.31 -30.73 11.76
N ASN A 104 33.55 -31.18 11.61
CA ASN A 104 34.79 -30.43 11.82
C ASN A 104 35.46 -29.98 10.51
N ASP A 105 34.92 -30.30 9.32
CA ASP A 105 35.56 -29.90 8.07
C ASP A 105 35.20 -28.45 7.72
N CYS A 106 36.12 -27.54 8.13
CA CYS A 106 35.96 -26.10 8.15
C CYS A 106 36.33 -25.40 6.83
N GLU A 107 36.04 -25.99 5.66
CA GLU A 107 36.32 -25.31 4.39
C GLU A 107 35.38 -24.09 4.13
N VAL A 108 34.19 -24.03 4.73
CA VAL A 108 33.26 -22.93 4.56
C VAL A 108 33.24 -22.05 5.81
N PRO A 109 33.61 -20.77 5.69
CA PRO A 109 33.57 -19.83 6.80
C PRO A 109 32.19 -19.78 7.48
N LEU A 110 32.15 -19.65 8.80
CA LEU A 110 30.92 -19.63 9.57
C LEU A 110 29.93 -18.56 9.08
N LEU A 111 30.43 -17.40 8.71
CA LEU A 111 29.61 -16.30 8.16
C LEU A 111 28.82 -16.74 6.91
N ILE A 112 29.41 -17.63 6.09
CA ILE A 112 28.72 -18.19 4.93
C ILE A 112 27.75 -19.31 5.36
N ARG A 113 28.14 -20.13 6.36
CA ARG A 113 27.26 -21.20 6.88
C ARG A 113 25.94 -20.67 7.43
N LEU A 114 25.94 -19.47 7.99
CA LEU A 114 24.70 -18.81 8.44
C LEU A 114 23.73 -18.50 7.31
N LEU A 115 24.22 -18.36 6.07
CA LEU A 115 23.36 -18.18 4.88
C LEU A 115 22.89 -19.49 4.27
N TYR A 116 23.51 -20.60 4.58
CA TYR A 116 23.45 -21.85 3.86
C TYR A 116 22.07 -22.31 3.40
N ALA A 117 21.92 -22.59 2.10
CA ALA A 117 20.65 -22.99 1.48
C ALA A 117 20.14 -24.38 1.91
N SER A 118 21.00 -25.26 2.43
CA SER A 118 20.60 -26.59 2.87
C SER A 118 19.97 -26.55 4.27
N TRP A 119 18.72 -26.14 4.35
CA TRP A 119 17.76 -26.32 5.45
C TRP A 119 18.06 -25.66 6.80
N SER A 120 19.25 -25.12 7.04
CA SER A 120 19.66 -24.57 8.35
C SER A 120 20.10 -23.11 8.34
N GLY A 121 20.32 -22.50 7.17
CA GLY A 121 20.73 -21.09 7.07
C GLY A 121 19.58 -20.16 6.71
N TYR A 122 19.82 -18.86 6.77
CA TYR A 122 18.78 -17.85 6.54
C TYR A 122 18.22 -17.84 5.12
N ASP A 123 18.99 -18.23 4.08
CA ASP A 123 18.48 -18.46 2.74
C ASP A 123 17.48 -19.63 2.73
N GLY A 124 17.84 -20.74 3.36
CA GLY A 124 16.96 -21.91 3.49
C GLY A 124 15.70 -21.62 4.31
N ILE A 125 15.80 -20.76 5.33
CA ILE A 125 14.67 -20.30 6.14
C ILE A 125 13.64 -19.56 5.31
N ASP A 126 14.09 -18.62 4.48
CA ASP A 126 13.18 -17.83 3.66
C ASP A 126 12.66 -18.61 2.43
N SER A 127 13.51 -19.39 1.77
CA SER A 127 13.18 -20.09 0.52
C SER A 127 12.78 -21.55 0.69
N GLY A 128 13.35 -22.27 1.66
CA GLY A 128 13.25 -23.73 1.80
C GLY A 128 11.85 -24.21 2.18
N LEU A 129 11.11 -23.40 2.93
CA LEU A 129 9.75 -23.73 3.38
C LEU A 129 8.73 -23.71 2.25
N ASP A 130 9.04 -23.11 1.09
CA ASP A 130 8.11 -22.92 -0.03
C ASP A 130 8.49 -23.67 -1.29
N LYS A 131 9.54 -24.50 -1.26
CA LYS A 131 9.97 -25.30 -2.43
C LYS A 131 9.04 -26.49 -2.63
N GLY A 132 8.02 -26.30 -3.47
CA GLY A 132 7.26 -27.41 -4.05
C GLY A 132 7.79 -27.74 -5.45
N TYR A 133 7.52 -28.97 -5.93
CA TYR A 133 7.89 -29.38 -7.27
C TYR A 133 6.85 -28.88 -8.29
N ALA A 134 7.32 -28.23 -9.36
CA ALA A 134 6.47 -27.92 -10.51
C ALA A 134 6.48 -29.13 -11.47
N ASN A 135 5.31 -29.48 -11.97
CA ASN A 135 5.14 -30.56 -12.95
C ASN A 135 5.34 -30.11 -14.42
N GLU A 136 5.73 -28.87 -14.65
CA GLU A 136 5.75 -28.30 -15.98
C GLU A 136 7.06 -28.57 -16.73
N LYS A 137 6.98 -29.34 -17.80
CA LYS A 137 8.10 -29.69 -18.72
C LYS A 137 8.23 -28.76 -19.92
N GLN A 138 7.95 -27.47 -19.81
CA GLN A 138 7.97 -26.58 -20.98
C GLN A 138 9.01 -25.48 -20.86
N SER A 139 9.79 -25.28 -21.93
CA SER A 139 10.67 -24.11 -22.07
C SER A 139 9.82 -22.83 -22.05
N ARG A 140 10.18 -21.89 -21.21
CA ARG A 140 9.40 -20.64 -21.03
C ARG A 140 9.98 -19.54 -21.91
N LYS A 141 9.11 -18.93 -22.72
CA LYS A 141 9.43 -17.70 -23.46
C LYS A 141 9.23 -16.44 -22.60
N ASN A 142 8.41 -16.54 -21.55
CA ASN A 142 8.07 -15.44 -20.67
C ASN A 142 8.07 -15.89 -19.20
N THR A 143 8.41 -14.98 -18.30
CA THR A 143 8.20 -15.13 -16.87
C THR A 143 7.16 -14.14 -16.39
N PHE A 144 6.33 -14.54 -15.43
CA PHE A 144 5.30 -13.70 -14.85
C PHE A 144 5.58 -13.53 -13.37
N ILE A 145 5.57 -12.28 -12.93
CA ILE A 145 5.63 -11.98 -11.51
C ILE A 145 4.20 -11.93 -11.02
N SER A 146 3.83 -12.91 -10.19
CA SER A 146 2.56 -12.92 -9.47
C SER A 146 2.71 -12.29 -8.10
N THR A 147 1.58 -12.08 -7.47
CA THR A 147 1.48 -11.73 -6.05
C THR A 147 0.55 -12.74 -5.37
N ALA A 148 0.46 -12.72 -4.06
CA ALA A 148 -0.56 -13.48 -3.34
C ALA A 148 -1.99 -13.06 -3.75
N PHE A 149 -2.16 -11.90 -4.36
CA PHE A 149 -3.44 -11.29 -4.67
C PHE A 149 -3.86 -11.44 -6.15
N GLY A 150 -2.91 -11.62 -7.04
CA GLY A 150 -3.15 -11.71 -8.47
C GLY A 150 -1.88 -11.52 -9.29
N TYR A 151 -2.00 -10.77 -10.36
CA TYR A 151 -0.89 -10.48 -11.26
C TYR A 151 -0.59 -9.00 -11.30
N GLU A 152 0.68 -8.70 -11.43
CA GLU A 152 1.09 -7.36 -11.79
C GLU A 152 0.67 -7.04 -13.24
N PRO A 153 0.48 -5.76 -13.60
CA PRO A 153 0.19 -5.34 -14.96
C PRO A 153 1.18 -5.92 -15.98
N GLU A 154 0.76 -6.05 -17.24
CA GLU A 154 1.57 -6.66 -18.33
C GLU A 154 2.97 -6.07 -18.50
N GLU A 155 3.20 -4.83 -18.08
CA GLU A 155 4.50 -4.17 -18.07
C GLU A 155 5.57 -4.92 -17.25
N ASN A 156 5.15 -5.80 -16.33
CA ASN A 156 6.03 -6.63 -15.49
C ASN A 156 6.24 -8.05 -16.04
N LYS A 157 5.67 -8.35 -17.20
CA LYS A 157 5.97 -9.55 -17.98
C LYS A 157 7.37 -9.41 -18.57
N ILE A 158 8.29 -10.30 -18.19
CA ILE A 158 9.64 -10.29 -18.71
C ILE A 158 9.75 -11.37 -19.77
N LYS A 159 10.03 -10.95 -21.00
CA LYS A 159 10.47 -11.90 -22.04
C LYS A 159 11.87 -12.37 -21.69
N VAL A 160 12.09 -13.69 -21.73
CA VAL A 160 13.39 -14.31 -21.40
C VAL A 160 14.52 -13.68 -22.21
N ASP A 161 14.26 -13.29 -23.46
CA ASP A 161 15.24 -12.61 -24.31
C ASP A 161 15.65 -11.21 -23.81
N GLU A 162 14.82 -10.54 -23.04
CA GLU A 162 15.12 -9.23 -22.45
C GLU A 162 15.94 -9.32 -21.15
N VAL A 163 15.99 -10.51 -20.54
CA VAL A 163 16.69 -10.74 -19.27
C VAL A 163 18.16 -10.34 -19.37
N LYS A 164 18.84 -10.64 -20.49
CA LYS A 164 20.24 -10.27 -20.71
C LYS A 164 20.48 -8.77 -20.59
N LYS A 165 19.58 -7.96 -21.17
CA LYS A 165 19.65 -6.49 -21.07
C LYS A 165 19.43 -6.01 -19.63
N LEU A 166 18.44 -6.57 -18.94
CA LEU A 166 18.15 -6.25 -17.54
C LEU A 166 19.31 -6.63 -16.60
N THR A 167 19.88 -7.82 -16.80
CA THR A 167 21.06 -8.28 -16.04
C THR A 167 22.23 -7.31 -16.16
N ASN A 168 22.51 -6.84 -17.37
CA ASN A 168 23.58 -5.89 -17.61
C ASN A 168 23.37 -4.56 -16.90
N VAL A 169 22.15 -4.05 -16.93
CA VAL A 169 21.82 -2.80 -16.22
C VAL A 169 21.97 -2.99 -14.71
N LEU A 170 21.47 -4.10 -14.16
CA LEU A 170 21.61 -4.45 -12.75
C LEU A 170 23.09 -4.53 -12.33
N TYR A 171 23.90 -5.30 -13.06
CA TYR A 171 25.33 -5.49 -12.75
C TYR A 171 26.10 -4.17 -12.86
N LYS A 172 25.80 -3.32 -13.85
CA LYS A 172 26.37 -1.95 -13.94
C LYS A 172 26.00 -1.12 -12.72
N ARG A 173 24.75 -1.23 -12.26
CA ARG A 173 24.27 -0.48 -11.09
C ARG A 173 24.97 -0.92 -9.82
N VAL A 174 25.03 -2.22 -9.56
CA VAL A 174 25.74 -2.79 -8.41
C VAL A 174 27.22 -2.43 -8.46
N TYR A 175 27.90 -2.59 -9.60
CA TYR A 175 29.30 -2.20 -9.78
C TYR A 175 29.53 -0.73 -9.49
N LYS A 176 28.67 0.16 -9.99
CA LYS A 176 28.77 1.61 -9.74
C LYS A 176 28.63 1.91 -8.24
N ALA A 177 27.68 1.27 -7.56
CA ALA A 177 27.53 1.41 -6.11
C ALA A 177 28.76 0.93 -5.34
N LEU A 178 29.26 -0.29 -5.63
CA LEU A 178 30.46 -0.85 -4.99
C LEU A 178 31.71 -0.01 -5.24
N ARG A 179 31.82 0.63 -6.41
CA ARG A 179 32.96 1.49 -6.75
C ARG A 179 33.06 2.73 -5.87
N THR A 180 31.94 3.24 -5.37
CA THR A 180 31.92 4.41 -4.48
C THR A 180 32.40 4.12 -3.06
N TYR A 181 32.49 2.84 -2.68
CA TYR A 181 32.96 2.45 -1.36
C TYR A 181 34.48 2.58 -1.27
N GLN A 182 34.95 3.48 -0.44
CA GLN A 182 36.37 3.75 -0.19
C GLN A 182 36.77 3.58 1.28
N ASN A 183 35.85 3.88 2.19
CA ASN A 183 36.05 3.81 3.64
C ASN A 183 34.70 3.72 4.38
N ASP A 184 34.76 3.55 5.69
CA ASP A 184 33.60 3.33 6.58
C ASP A 184 32.63 4.51 6.62
N ASN A 185 33.09 5.73 6.35
CA ASN A 185 32.23 6.92 6.36
C ASN A 185 31.16 6.90 5.26
N VAL A 186 31.35 6.09 4.23
CA VAL A 186 30.39 5.96 3.12
C VAL A 186 29.53 4.69 3.16
N ILE A 187 29.63 3.88 4.23
CA ILE A 187 28.94 2.58 4.32
C ILE A 187 27.41 2.71 4.18
N SER A 188 26.80 3.68 4.83
CA SER A 188 25.35 3.92 4.73
C SER A 188 24.93 4.27 3.29
N LYS A 189 25.75 5.05 2.58
CA LYS A 189 25.52 5.38 1.17
C LYS A 189 25.70 4.15 0.28
N LEU A 190 26.66 3.28 0.58
CA LEU A 190 26.84 2.01 -0.12
C LEU A 190 25.61 1.15 0.04
N ARG A 191 25.17 0.89 1.29
CA ARG A 191 23.97 0.09 1.57
C ARG A 191 22.75 0.60 0.82
N LYS A 192 22.45 1.91 0.93
CA LYS A 192 21.34 2.55 0.22
C LYS A 192 21.46 2.35 -1.30
N SER A 193 22.63 2.55 -1.88
CA SER A 193 22.85 2.41 -3.32
C SER A 193 22.76 0.96 -3.80
N VAL A 194 23.19 -0.03 -2.99
CA VAL A 194 23.11 -1.45 -3.35
C VAL A 194 21.70 -1.98 -3.14
N ILE A 195 21.13 -1.86 -1.95
CA ILE A 195 19.85 -2.47 -1.61
C ILE A 195 18.67 -1.70 -2.25
N GLU A 196 18.55 -0.41 -1.95
CA GLU A 196 17.41 0.38 -2.45
C GLU A 196 17.60 0.77 -3.93
N GLY A 197 18.82 1.14 -4.31
CA GLY A 197 19.11 1.56 -5.69
C GLY A 197 19.08 0.45 -6.72
N SER A 198 19.13 -0.83 -6.33
CA SER A 198 18.98 -1.97 -7.24
C SER A 198 17.54 -2.52 -7.28
N LYS A 199 16.68 -2.11 -6.35
CA LYS A 199 15.30 -2.62 -6.20
C LYS A 199 14.53 -2.66 -7.50
N ILE A 200 14.50 -1.56 -8.26
CA ILE A 200 13.74 -1.44 -9.52
C ILE A 200 14.12 -2.48 -10.59
N TYR A 201 15.31 -3.07 -10.47
CA TYR A 201 15.77 -4.14 -11.38
C TYR A 201 15.57 -5.51 -10.76
N TYR A 202 15.86 -5.68 -9.45
CA TYR A 202 15.74 -6.95 -8.75
C TYR A 202 14.29 -7.44 -8.66
N ILE A 203 13.32 -6.54 -8.48
CA ILE A 203 11.88 -6.90 -8.47
C ILE A 203 11.39 -7.52 -9.78
N LYS A 204 12.16 -7.41 -10.86
CA LYS A 204 11.82 -8.00 -12.17
C LYS A 204 12.28 -9.45 -12.30
N PHE A 205 13.03 -9.99 -11.35
CA PHE A 205 13.47 -11.37 -11.33
C PHE A 205 12.67 -12.17 -10.31
N LEU A 206 12.42 -13.46 -10.63
CA LEU A 206 11.73 -14.38 -9.75
C LEU A 206 12.63 -14.80 -8.59
N GLY A 207 12.12 -14.79 -7.37
CA GLY A 207 12.82 -15.31 -6.20
C GLY A 207 12.95 -16.83 -6.26
N HIS A 208 11.92 -17.49 -6.80
CA HIS A 208 11.87 -18.93 -7.00
C HIS A 208 11.56 -19.25 -8.45
N THR A 209 12.40 -20.04 -9.12
CA THR A 209 12.32 -20.25 -10.57
C THR A 209 11.62 -21.54 -10.99
N CYS A 210 11.26 -22.40 -10.05
CA CYS A 210 10.60 -23.68 -10.35
C CYS A 210 9.11 -23.57 -10.72
N ARG A 211 8.55 -22.35 -10.80
CA ARG A 211 7.14 -22.11 -11.12
C ARG A 211 6.99 -21.16 -12.29
N SER A 212 5.89 -21.31 -13.04
CA SER A 212 5.53 -20.41 -14.14
C SER A 212 5.21 -18.99 -13.67
N ALA A 213 4.63 -18.86 -12.48
CA ALA A 213 4.39 -17.60 -11.80
C ALA A 213 4.88 -17.72 -10.36
N ASN A 214 5.55 -16.69 -9.85
CA ASN A 214 6.09 -16.67 -8.51
C ASN A 214 5.64 -15.41 -7.76
N ASP A 215 5.17 -15.60 -6.54
CA ASP A 215 4.65 -14.58 -5.65
C ASP A 215 5.73 -13.89 -4.79
N VAL A 216 7.01 -14.24 -4.99
CA VAL A 216 8.17 -13.62 -4.33
C VAL A 216 9.19 -13.22 -5.38
N THR A 217 9.56 -11.94 -5.42
CA THR A 217 10.62 -11.47 -6.30
C THR A 217 12.00 -11.77 -5.72
N LEU A 218 13.03 -11.72 -6.56
CA LEU A 218 14.41 -11.88 -6.11
C LEU A 218 14.79 -10.77 -5.10
N TRP A 219 14.23 -9.57 -5.24
CA TRP A 219 14.45 -8.50 -4.28
C TRP A 219 13.83 -8.82 -2.91
N ASP A 220 12.57 -9.28 -2.87
CA ASP A 220 11.86 -9.62 -1.63
C ASP A 220 12.64 -10.68 -0.85
N HIS A 221 13.05 -11.74 -1.55
CA HIS A 221 13.86 -12.81 -0.98
C HIS A 221 15.22 -12.30 -0.45
N SER A 222 16.00 -11.63 -1.28
CA SER A 222 17.32 -11.12 -0.90
C SER A 222 17.28 -10.11 0.26
N TYR A 223 16.25 -9.22 0.27
CA TYR A 223 16.07 -8.29 1.36
C TYR A 223 15.64 -8.97 2.67
N SER A 224 14.77 -9.98 2.59
CA SER A 224 14.34 -10.77 3.74
C SER A 224 15.53 -11.51 4.36
N VAL A 225 16.29 -12.24 3.54
CA VAL A 225 17.50 -12.95 3.98
C VAL A 225 18.51 -11.98 4.62
N ALA A 226 18.77 -10.85 3.99
CA ALA A 226 19.68 -9.82 4.54
C ALA A 226 19.18 -9.27 5.88
N SER A 227 17.88 -9.08 6.04
CA SER A 227 17.27 -8.58 7.29
C SER A 227 17.42 -9.59 8.43
N LEU A 228 17.11 -10.87 8.16
CA LEU A 228 17.29 -11.96 9.12
C LEU A 228 18.76 -12.10 9.52
N TYR A 229 19.67 -12.06 8.55
CA TYR A 229 21.11 -12.15 8.74
C TYR A 229 21.64 -10.98 9.59
N LYS A 230 21.25 -9.76 9.28
CA LYS A 230 21.62 -8.56 10.05
C LYS A 230 21.21 -8.66 11.52
N CYS A 231 19.98 -9.11 11.80
CA CYS A 231 19.49 -9.31 13.15
C CYS A 231 20.35 -10.32 13.93
N ALA A 232 20.68 -11.44 13.28
CA ALA A 232 21.53 -12.46 13.91
C ALA A 232 22.92 -11.90 14.23
N PHE A 233 23.45 -11.14 13.31
CA PHE A 233 24.77 -10.52 13.45
C PHE A 233 24.80 -9.48 14.58
N ALA A 234 23.80 -8.61 14.65
CA ALA A 234 23.65 -7.63 15.72
C ALA A 234 23.49 -8.30 17.09
N LYS A 235 22.65 -9.37 17.21
CA LYS A 235 22.50 -10.13 18.46
C LYS A 235 23.81 -10.64 19.00
N ASN A 236 24.63 -11.20 18.12
CA ASN A 236 25.90 -11.79 18.53
C ASN A 236 26.88 -10.72 19.01
N ILE A 237 26.95 -9.56 18.35
CA ILE A 237 27.78 -8.44 18.79
C ILE A 237 27.31 -7.94 20.17
N LEU A 238 26.03 -7.85 20.40
CA LEU A 238 25.47 -7.36 21.67
C LEU A 238 25.70 -8.33 22.84
N ASN A 239 25.66 -9.63 22.56
CA ASN A 239 25.86 -10.65 23.58
C ASN A 239 27.35 -10.90 23.93
N CYS A 240 28.31 -10.33 23.16
CA CYS A 240 29.72 -10.46 23.47
C CYS A 240 30.14 -9.56 24.65
N SER A 241 30.66 -10.15 25.70
CA SER A 241 31.47 -9.47 26.73
C SER A 241 32.78 -8.98 26.09
N ASN A 242 33.38 -7.92 26.66
CA ASN A 242 34.51 -7.14 26.12
C ASN A 242 35.77 -7.94 25.68
N ASP A 243 35.86 -9.23 25.88
CA ASP A 243 36.90 -10.08 25.32
C ASP A 243 36.59 -10.40 23.85
N LYS A 244 37.31 -9.72 22.96
CA LYS A 244 37.28 -9.90 21.49
C LYS A 244 37.36 -11.34 20.99
N CYS A 245 37.60 -12.29 21.91
CA CYS A 245 37.79 -13.71 21.64
C CYS A 245 36.59 -14.61 21.92
N ALA A 246 35.54 -14.13 22.61
CA ALA A 246 34.39 -14.97 23.01
C ALA A 246 33.55 -15.44 21.80
N ILE A 247 33.44 -14.62 20.75
CA ILE A 247 32.78 -15.01 19.51
C ILE A 247 33.52 -16.18 18.85
N ALA A 248 34.81 -16.13 18.78
CA ALA A 248 35.62 -17.21 18.17
C ALA A 248 35.58 -18.51 18.99
N LYS A 249 35.59 -18.46 20.32
CA LYS A 249 35.52 -19.63 21.19
C LYS A 249 34.16 -20.31 21.23
N ASN A 250 33.07 -19.53 21.26
CA ASN A 250 31.70 -20.07 21.27
C ASN A 250 31.27 -20.62 19.90
N ILE A 251 31.98 -20.28 18.83
CA ILE A 251 31.76 -20.74 17.46
C ILE A 251 32.33 -22.15 17.23
N VAL A 252 33.37 -22.57 18.00
CA VAL A 252 34.04 -23.86 17.82
C VAL A 252 33.25 -24.98 18.49
N ASP A 253 32.45 -24.69 19.51
CA ASP A 253 31.62 -25.72 20.18
C ASP A 253 30.28 -25.87 19.46
N CYS A 254 30.19 -26.83 18.54
CA CYS A 254 29.06 -27.06 17.64
C CYS A 254 27.76 -27.50 18.33
N SER A 255 27.81 -27.83 19.64
CA SER A 255 26.65 -28.34 20.38
C SER A 255 25.73 -27.22 20.94
N ASN A 256 26.27 -25.99 21.14
CA ASN A 256 25.55 -24.84 21.70
C ASN A 256 25.84 -23.54 20.90
N ASN A 257 25.82 -23.62 19.57
CA ASN A 257 26.11 -22.46 18.71
C ASN A 257 25.01 -21.38 18.82
N PRO A 258 25.27 -20.20 19.40
CA PRO A 258 24.31 -19.11 19.49
C PRO A 258 23.93 -18.54 18.12
N PHE A 259 24.68 -18.88 17.06
CA PHE A 259 24.38 -18.51 15.67
C PHE A 259 23.48 -19.52 14.94
N ASP A 260 23.08 -20.65 15.59
CA ASP A 260 22.18 -21.57 14.92
C ASP A 260 20.86 -20.88 14.58
N PRO A 261 20.53 -20.74 13.29
CA PRO A 261 19.28 -20.08 12.87
C PRO A 261 18.04 -20.70 13.53
N LEU A 262 18.07 -21.98 13.87
CA LEU A 262 16.97 -22.70 14.50
C LEU A 262 16.70 -22.25 15.94
N ASN A 263 17.69 -21.74 16.63
CA ASN A 263 17.60 -21.23 18.00
C ASN A 263 17.38 -19.72 18.03
N PHE A 264 17.38 -19.07 16.88
CA PHE A 264 17.23 -17.64 16.77
C PHE A 264 15.75 -17.25 16.74
N ARG A 265 15.41 -16.19 17.43
CA ARG A 265 14.08 -15.58 17.42
C ARG A 265 14.19 -14.11 17.09
N TRP A 266 13.08 -13.54 16.63
CA TRP A 266 12.96 -12.13 16.26
C TRP A 266 11.84 -11.47 17.05
N LYS A 267 11.96 -10.17 17.20
CA LYS A 267 10.95 -9.29 17.79
C LYS A 267 10.59 -8.18 16.82
N ILE A 268 9.44 -7.57 17.03
CA ILE A 268 9.04 -6.35 16.33
C ILE A 268 9.27 -5.15 17.23
N LEU A 269 10.08 -4.21 16.76
CA LEU A 269 10.20 -2.88 17.31
C LEU A 269 9.20 -1.97 16.62
N SER A 270 8.20 -1.51 17.34
CA SER A 270 7.18 -0.58 16.84
C SER A 270 7.48 0.83 17.31
N ILE A 271 7.54 1.77 16.39
CA ILE A 271 7.70 3.19 16.66
C ILE A 271 6.48 3.91 16.11
N ASN A 272 5.54 4.21 17.01
CA ASN A 272 4.25 4.76 16.67
C ASN A 272 4.29 6.28 16.66
N LEU A 273 3.75 6.86 15.60
CA LEU A 273 3.52 8.29 15.43
C LEU A 273 2.03 8.46 15.10
N ALA A 274 1.32 9.30 15.83
CA ALA A 274 -0.11 9.55 15.60
C ALA A 274 -0.38 10.30 14.28
N VAL A 275 -0.11 9.66 13.13
CA VAL A 275 -0.09 10.25 11.79
C VAL A 275 -1.43 10.88 11.43
N LEU A 276 -2.52 10.11 11.45
CA LEU A 276 -3.85 10.62 11.08
C LEU A 276 -4.35 11.73 12.01
N PRO A 277 -4.25 11.61 13.34
CA PRO A 277 -4.62 12.69 14.24
C PRO A 277 -3.84 13.98 14.00
N ILE A 278 -2.57 13.91 13.61
CA ILE A 278 -1.74 15.09 13.32
C ILE A 278 -2.15 15.72 12.00
N ILE A 279 -2.30 14.94 10.92
CA ILE A 279 -2.75 15.43 9.62
C ILE A 279 -4.14 16.07 9.72
N ALA A 280 -5.04 15.47 10.48
CA ALA A 280 -6.41 15.96 10.68
C ALA A 280 -6.52 17.28 11.44
N LYS A 281 -5.44 17.77 12.09
CA LYS A 281 -5.41 19.11 12.69
C LYS A 281 -5.35 20.23 11.65
N GLY A 282 -4.97 19.93 10.42
CA GLY A 282 -4.80 20.93 9.37
C GLY A 282 -6.12 21.67 9.09
N ILE A 283 -6.08 23.01 9.14
CA ILE A 283 -7.23 23.89 8.88
C ILE A 283 -7.30 24.18 7.37
N LYS A 284 -6.15 24.44 6.75
CA LYS A 284 -6.00 24.65 5.31
C LYS A 284 -5.27 23.48 4.67
N ILE A 285 -5.45 23.27 3.40
CA ILE A 285 -4.78 22.19 2.66
C ILE A 285 -3.24 22.24 2.80
N GLY A 286 -2.67 23.43 2.91
CA GLY A 286 -1.25 23.62 3.17
C GLY A 286 -0.77 23.06 4.49
N ASP A 287 -1.60 23.08 5.52
CA ASP A 287 -1.29 22.48 6.81
C ASP A 287 -1.25 20.94 6.68
N VAL A 288 -2.26 20.36 6.00
CA VAL A 288 -2.40 18.91 5.78
C VAL A 288 -1.19 18.34 5.01
N ILE A 289 -0.86 18.95 3.88
CA ILE A 289 0.28 18.52 3.04
C ILE A 289 1.60 18.75 3.80
N GLY A 290 1.74 19.89 4.47
CA GLY A 290 2.95 20.20 5.24
C GLY A 290 3.16 19.23 6.42
N TYR A 291 2.11 18.79 7.09
CA TYR A 291 2.21 17.73 8.10
C TYR A 291 2.63 16.39 7.49
N LYS A 292 2.05 16.00 6.34
CA LYS A 292 2.42 14.74 5.65
C LYS A 292 3.91 14.73 5.29
N GLU A 293 4.43 15.83 4.72
CA GLU A 293 5.85 15.96 4.39
C GLU A 293 6.74 15.81 5.63
N LYS A 294 6.37 16.46 6.75
CA LYS A 294 7.12 16.34 8.01
C LYS A 294 7.09 14.94 8.59
N ILE A 295 5.95 14.24 8.48
CA ILE A 295 5.82 12.85 8.93
C ILE A 295 6.67 11.91 8.08
N ASP A 296 6.69 12.08 6.76
CA ASP A 296 7.54 11.26 5.87
C ASP A 296 9.01 11.45 6.21
N ASN A 297 9.45 12.69 6.38
CA ASN A 297 10.82 13.00 6.81
C ASN A 297 11.13 12.40 8.19
N ALA A 298 10.18 12.40 9.12
CA ALA A 298 10.32 11.79 10.43
C ALA A 298 10.50 10.26 10.33
N PHE A 299 9.72 9.59 9.49
CA PHE A 299 9.88 8.15 9.25
C PHE A 299 11.24 7.83 8.65
N ASP A 300 11.75 8.63 7.73
CA ASP A 300 13.05 8.43 7.10
C ASP A 300 14.21 8.66 8.08
N GLU A 301 14.10 9.64 8.98
CA GLU A 301 15.09 9.83 10.06
C GLU A 301 15.06 8.69 11.08
N ILE A 302 13.87 8.21 11.47
CA ILE A 302 13.73 7.04 12.35
C ILE A 302 14.32 5.80 11.69
N LYS A 303 14.03 5.57 10.40
CA LYS A 303 14.64 4.50 9.62
C LYS A 303 16.16 4.62 9.62
N THR A 304 16.68 5.81 9.36
CA THR A 304 18.13 6.06 9.36
C THR A 304 18.75 5.75 10.72
N LEU A 305 18.08 6.10 11.80
CA LEU A 305 18.57 5.82 13.14
C LEU A 305 18.66 4.33 13.44
N ILE A 306 17.60 3.55 13.14
CA ILE A 306 17.47 2.13 13.48
C ILE A 306 18.22 1.22 12.47
N GLU A 307 18.24 1.57 11.18
CA GLU A 307 18.88 0.73 10.16
C GLU A 307 20.35 1.04 9.94
N PHE A 308 20.76 2.30 10.13
CA PHE A 308 22.09 2.76 9.75
C PHE A 308 22.94 3.24 10.93
N THR A 309 22.42 4.06 11.82
CA THR A 309 23.20 4.60 12.95
C THR A 309 23.38 3.54 14.02
N TYR A 310 22.29 2.91 14.44
CA TYR A 310 22.26 1.80 15.39
C TYR A 310 21.71 0.56 14.68
N PRO A 311 22.49 -0.13 13.85
CA PRO A 311 21.98 -1.11 12.89
C PRO A 311 21.50 -2.40 13.58
N ILE A 312 20.41 -2.30 14.33
CA ILE A 312 19.81 -3.39 15.08
C ILE A 312 18.82 -4.22 14.23
N GLY A 313 18.22 -3.63 13.21
CA GLY A 313 17.21 -4.28 12.39
C GLY A 313 16.88 -3.57 11.09
N ASN A 314 15.83 -4.03 10.39
CA ASN A 314 15.36 -3.44 9.14
C ASN A 314 13.87 -3.18 9.18
N GLU A 315 13.43 -2.12 8.48
CA GLU A 315 12.02 -1.80 8.27
C GLU A 315 11.32 -2.94 7.53
N ILE A 316 10.21 -3.41 8.10
CA ILE A 316 9.38 -4.45 7.49
C ILE A 316 8.02 -3.92 7.08
N TYR A 317 7.52 -2.87 7.74
CA TYR A 317 6.22 -2.28 7.47
C TYR A 317 6.15 -0.84 7.94
N ARG A 318 5.38 -0.02 7.23
CA ARG A 318 5.09 1.37 7.56
C ARG A 318 3.64 1.67 7.17
N ASN A 319 2.91 2.33 8.05
CA ASN A 319 1.54 2.75 7.79
C ASN A 319 1.18 4.06 8.51
N THR A 320 -0.10 4.38 8.56
CA THR A 320 -0.62 5.58 9.24
C THR A 320 -0.48 5.57 10.77
N THR A 321 -0.06 4.47 11.37
CA THR A 321 0.13 4.38 12.83
C THR A 321 1.59 4.44 13.25
N GLY A 322 2.52 4.08 12.35
CA GLY A 322 3.93 4.08 12.68
C GLY A 322 4.81 3.36 11.68
N ILE A 323 6.02 3.07 12.12
CA ILE A 323 7.04 2.31 11.39
C ILE A 323 7.50 1.12 12.26
N TYR A 324 7.67 -0.04 11.63
CA TYR A 324 7.89 -1.32 12.29
C TYR A 324 9.16 -1.97 11.76
N PHE A 325 10.02 -2.40 12.69
CA PHE A 325 11.31 -3.01 12.37
C PHE A 325 11.39 -4.44 12.88
N LEU A 326 11.95 -5.31 12.07
CA LEU A 326 12.42 -6.61 12.51
C LEU A 326 13.73 -6.43 13.28
N ILE A 327 13.77 -6.89 14.51
CA ILE A 327 14.94 -6.84 15.39
C ILE A 327 15.25 -8.23 15.98
N PRO A 328 16.46 -8.47 16.47
CA PRO A 328 16.76 -9.71 17.16
C PRO A 328 15.99 -9.85 18.48
N ASP A 329 15.75 -11.08 18.91
CA ASP A 329 15.21 -11.39 20.24
C ASP A 329 16.26 -11.12 21.31
N ILE A 330 16.36 -9.90 21.75
CA ILE A 330 17.19 -9.44 22.85
C ILE A 330 16.33 -8.73 23.89
N GLU A 331 16.76 -8.79 25.14
CA GLU A 331 16.18 -7.93 26.17
C GLU A 331 16.79 -6.55 26.05
N ILE A 332 15.96 -5.56 25.72
CA ILE A 332 16.35 -4.16 25.70
C ILE A 332 15.88 -3.52 27.01
N PRO A 333 16.77 -3.11 27.90
CA PRO A 333 16.40 -2.48 29.16
C PRO A 333 15.60 -1.19 28.93
N ASP A 334 14.68 -0.87 29.83
CA ASP A 334 13.89 0.37 29.77
C ASP A 334 14.75 1.63 29.69
N SER A 335 15.92 1.62 30.27
CA SER A 335 16.91 2.71 30.15
C SER A 335 17.36 2.92 28.71
N GLU A 336 17.60 1.84 27.96
CA GLU A 336 18.00 1.90 26.55
C GLU A 336 16.82 2.29 25.65
N ILE A 337 15.60 1.81 25.94
CA ILE A 337 14.38 2.26 25.25
C ILE A 337 14.21 3.78 25.44
N LYS A 338 14.45 4.29 26.65
CA LYS A 338 14.41 5.73 26.92
C LYS A 338 15.48 6.48 26.12
N LYS A 339 16.70 5.92 25.97
CA LYS A 339 17.77 6.52 25.15
C LYS A 339 17.38 6.51 23.66
N ILE A 340 16.86 5.41 23.14
CA ILE A 340 16.37 5.34 21.75
C ILE A 340 15.28 6.39 21.54
N ARG A 341 14.32 6.48 22.45
CA ARG A 341 13.26 7.51 22.42
C ARG A 341 13.84 8.91 22.43
N GLN A 342 14.82 9.18 23.28
CA GLN A 342 15.47 10.49 23.35
C GLN A 342 16.19 10.83 22.03
N LYS A 343 16.92 9.88 21.43
CA LYS A 343 17.60 10.07 20.13
C LYS A 343 16.60 10.33 18.99
N ILE A 344 15.47 9.65 19.00
CA ILE A 344 14.40 9.91 18.04
C ILE A 344 13.82 11.29 18.26
N LEU A 345 13.52 11.67 19.50
CA LEU A 345 13.00 13.02 19.84
C LEU A 345 13.96 14.13 19.42
N GLU A 346 15.26 13.97 19.64
CA GLU A 346 16.29 14.92 19.19
C GLU A 346 16.22 15.14 17.68
N LYS A 347 16.07 14.08 16.90
CA LYS A 347 15.89 14.17 15.45
C LYS A 347 14.56 14.79 15.03
N LEU A 348 13.48 14.43 15.71
CA LEU A 348 12.14 14.93 15.39
C LEU A 348 11.93 16.41 15.77
N GLN A 349 12.68 16.93 16.74
CA GLN A 349 12.58 18.34 17.15
C GLN A 349 12.84 19.32 16.01
N ASP A 350 13.77 19.00 15.13
CA ASP A 350 14.12 19.84 13.98
C ASP A 350 13.11 19.71 12.83
N ILE A 351 12.41 18.57 12.76
CA ILE A 351 11.43 18.27 11.69
C ILE A 351 10.05 18.79 12.07
N GLU A 352 9.46 18.21 13.09
CA GLU A 352 8.16 18.58 13.62
C GLU A 352 8.04 18.18 15.10
N PRO A 353 8.20 19.13 15.99
CA PRO A 353 8.18 18.87 17.43
C PRO A 353 6.87 18.31 17.99
N GLU A 354 5.78 18.30 17.25
CA GLU A 354 4.51 17.68 17.65
C GLU A 354 4.54 16.15 17.54
N LEU A 355 5.52 15.60 16.82
CA LEU A 355 5.67 14.17 16.65
C LEU A 355 6.28 13.54 17.91
N MET A 356 5.46 12.83 18.65
CA MET A 356 5.86 12.14 19.88
C MET A 356 5.88 10.63 19.60
N PRO A 357 7.08 10.00 19.53
CA PRO A 357 7.17 8.57 19.29
C PRO A 357 6.79 7.78 20.55
N GLU A 358 5.95 6.77 20.37
CA GLU A 358 5.75 5.70 21.34
C GLU A 358 6.50 4.46 20.85
N ILE A 359 7.40 3.94 21.67
CA ILE A 359 8.24 2.80 21.33
C ILE A 359 7.73 1.61 22.14
N THR A 360 7.42 0.52 21.42
CA THR A 360 7.05 -0.76 22.03
C THR A 360 7.83 -1.89 21.37
N ILE A 361 8.20 -2.87 22.18
CA ILE A 361 8.85 -4.11 21.75
C ILE A 361 7.96 -5.23 22.22
N ASN A 362 7.48 -6.05 21.30
CA ASN A 362 6.51 -7.12 21.57
C ASN A 362 5.33 -6.62 22.43
N PRO A 363 4.41 -5.85 21.86
CA PRO A 363 3.43 -5.10 22.65
C PRO A 363 2.41 -5.95 23.39
N ILE A 364 2.63 -7.23 23.77
CA ILE A 364 1.54 -7.98 24.40
C ILE A 364 2.02 -9.04 25.40
N SER A 365 1.91 -8.68 26.68
CA SER A 365 1.80 -9.59 27.81
C SER A 365 0.36 -10.13 28.04
N GLU A 366 -0.67 -9.49 27.54
CA GLU A 366 -2.08 -9.86 27.80
C GLU A 366 -2.64 -10.92 26.83
N ILE A 367 -2.13 -11.01 25.59
CA ILE A 367 -2.55 -12.05 24.62
C ILE A 367 -1.75 -13.36 24.78
N GLU A 368 -0.58 -13.33 25.40
CA GLU A 368 0.19 -14.55 25.69
C GLU A 368 -0.58 -15.54 26.58
N CYS A 369 -1.44 -15.08 27.46
CA CYS A 369 -2.13 -15.96 28.42
C CYS A 369 -3.25 -16.81 27.80
N GLU A 370 -3.97 -16.30 26.80
CA GLU A 370 -5.03 -17.05 26.11
C GLU A 370 -4.47 -17.95 24.99
N THR A 371 -3.43 -17.49 24.29
CA THR A 371 -2.88 -18.21 23.14
C THR A 371 -1.82 -19.27 23.49
N GLN A 372 -1.24 -19.25 24.69
CA GLN A 372 -0.42 -20.38 25.15
C GLN A 372 -1.28 -21.64 25.39
N LYS A 373 -2.54 -21.53 25.77
CA LYS A 373 -3.46 -22.65 25.84
C LYS A 373 -3.80 -23.23 24.48
N GLU A 374 -4.03 -22.38 23.46
CA GLU A 374 -4.31 -22.84 22.09
C GLU A 374 -3.08 -23.48 21.42
N ILE A 375 -1.86 -22.99 21.69
CA ILE A 375 -0.62 -23.54 21.11
C ILE A 375 -0.26 -24.91 21.69
N SER A 376 -0.60 -25.17 22.95
CA SER A 376 -0.38 -26.49 23.57
C SER A 376 -1.30 -27.57 23.01
N GLU A 377 -2.44 -27.19 22.41
CA GLU A 377 -3.44 -28.08 21.83
C GLU A 377 -3.26 -28.34 20.34
N ILE A 378 -2.50 -27.48 19.60
CA ILE A 378 -2.15 -27.74 18.21
C ILE A 378 -1.03 -28.80 18.17
N LYS A 379 -1.36 -30.02 18.50
CA LYS A 379 -0.60 -31.21 18.09
C LYS A 379 -0.77 -31.32 16.59
N PHE A 380 0.25 -30.90 15.84
CA PHE A 380 0.36 -31.15 14.42
C PHE A 380 0.32 -32.65 14.20
N ASN A 381 -0.85 -33.20 13.96
CA ASN A 381 -1.00 -34.55 13.46
C ASN A 381 -0.60 -34.59 11.97
N CYS A 382 0.69 -34.37 11.70
CA CYS A 382 1.33 -34.72 10.43
C CYS A 382 1.43 -36.25 10.30
N LYS A 383 0.34 -36.98 10.49
CA LYS A 383 0.34 -38.45 10.40
C LYS A 383 0.05 -38.98 9.01
N THR A 384 -0.17 -38.19 8.01
CA THR A 384 -0.41 -38.68 6.67
C THR A 384 0.58 -38.09 5.67
N GLN A 385 1.49 -38.93 5.19
CA GLN A 385 2.25 -38.84 3.93
C GLN A 385 3.52 -37.94 3.85
N GLN A 386 4.29 -37.81 4.90
CA GLN A 386 5.65 -37.28 4.81
C GLN A 386 6.75 -38.35 5.13
N GLU A 387 6.59 -39.55 4.63
CA GLU A 387 7.48 -40.69 5.02
C GLU A 387 8.93 -40.60 4.56
N ASN A 388 9.31 -39.61 3.71
CA ASN A 388 10.65 -39.50 3.14
C ASN A 388 11.42 -38.18 3.44
N ILE A 389 10.89 -37.33 4.29
CA ILE A 389 11.69 -36.19 4.80
C ILE A 389 12.38 -36.62 6.08
N PRO A 390 13.70 -36.46 6.22
CA PRO A 390 14.42 -36.76 7.47
C PRO A 390 13.76 -36.09 8.68
N GLU A 391 13.69 -36.79 9.80
CA GLU A 391 12.97 -36.33 11.00
C GLU A 391 13.58 -35.06 11.60
N ASP A 392 14.89 -34.89 11.48
CA ASP A 392 15.63 -33.69 11.86
C ASP A 392 15.16 -32.45 11.03
N ILE A 393 14.91 -32.63 9.73
CA ILE A 393 14.39 -31.55 8.85
C ILE A 393 12.95 -31.18 9.20
N LYS A 394 12.12 -32.16 9.55
CA LYS A 394 10.73 -31.90 10.02
C LYS A 394 10.74 -31.13 11.33
N GLN A 395 11.58 -31.50 12.29
CA GLN A 395 11.72 -30.79 13.55
C GLN A 395 12.28 -29.38 13.37
N GLN A 396 13.26 -29.21 12.51
CA GLN A 396 13.83 -27.91 12.15
C GLN A 396 12.78 -26.99 11.53
N ARG A 397 12.02 -27.52 10.58
CA ARG A 397 10.91 -26.79 9.93
C ARG A 397 9.86 -26.35 10.92
N SER A 398 9.41 -27.25 11.80
CA SER A 398 8.42 -26.94 12.83
C SER A 398 8.90 -25.85 13.80
N LYS A 399 10.16 -25.93 14.25
CA LYS A 399 10.77 -24.94 15.13
C LYS A 399 10.87 -23.56 14.45
N LEU A 400 11.21 -23.57 13.18
CA LEU A 400 11.32 -22.35 12.38
C LEU A 400 9.95 -21.71 12.14
N GLU A 401 8.93 -22.49 11.78
CA GLU A 401 7.57 -22.01 11.65
C GLU A 401 7.07 -21.36 12.93
N LYS A 402 7.38 -21.97 14.07
CA LYS A 402 7.04 -21.41 15.38
C LYS A 402 7.72 -20.07 15.60
N ASN A 403 9.01 -19.96 15.33
CA ASN A 403 9.77 -18.72 15.51
C ASN A 403 9.30 -17.61 14.58
N LEU A 404 9.02 -17.90 13.31
CA LEU A 404 8.46 -16.94 12.35
C LEU A 404 7.05 -16.51 12.71
N LYS A 405 6.21 -17.46 13.11
CA LYS A 405 4.83 -17.21 13.55
C LYS A 405 4.79 -16.31 14.77
N GLU A 406 5.65 -16.54 15.75
CA GLU A 406 5.75 -15.71 16.95
C GLU A 406 6.32 -14.32 16.64
N SER A 407 7.30 -14.20 15.75
CA SER A 407 8.04 -12.95 15.53
C SER A 407 7.43 -12.03 14.48
N LEU A 408 6.96 -12.54 13.37
CA LEU A 408 6.51 -11.73 12.23
C LEU A 408 5.01 -11.84 11.98
N THR A 409 4.50 -13.07 11.87
CA THR A 409 3.14 -13.31 11.44
C THR A 409 2.10 -12.99 12.51
N ARG A 410 2.49 -13.08 13.77
CA ARG A 410 1.60 -12.86 14.91
C ARG A 410 1.74 -11.48 15.53
N LEU A 411 2.96 -11.00 15.67
CA LEU A 411 3.24 -9.76 16.40
C LEU A 411 2.99 -8.51 15.57
N LEU A 412 3.16 -8.56 14.24
CA LEU A 412 3.00 -7.37 13.41
C LEU A 412 1.55 -6.84 13.40
N PRO A 413 0.50 -7.64 13.12
CA PRO A 413 -0.89 -7.16 13.17
C PRO A 413 -1.28 -6.70 14.57
N VAL A 414 -0.83 -7.41 15.58
CA VAL A 414 -1.12 -7.06 16.97
C VAL A 414 -0.40 -5.79 17.38
N ALA A 415 0.85 -5.58 16.96
CA ALA A 415 1.59 -4.33 17.16
C ALA A 415 0.85 -3.16 16.51
N ILE A 416 0.35 -3.35 15.29
CA ILE A 416 -0.43 -2.34 14.55
C ILE A 416 -1.75 -2.05 15.28
N GLN A 417 -2.51 -3.06 15.70
CA GLN A 417 -3.77 -2.90 16.42
C GLN A 417 -3.58 -2.26 17.80
N SER A 418 -2.53 -2.67 18.51
CA SER A 418 -2.19 -2.08 19.82
C SER A 418 -1.84 -0.60 19.69
N ALA A 419 -1.09 -0.24 18.64
CA ALA A 419 -0.77 1.14 18.33
C ALA A 419 -2.02 1.99 18.05
N LEU A 420 -3.01 1.43 17.33
CA LEU A 420 -4.28 2.10 17.07
C LEU A 420 -5.09 2.35 18.34
N LYS A 421 -5.08 1.42 19.31
CA LYS A 421 -5.79 1.54 20.57
C LYS A 421 -5.15 2.54 21.54
N LYS A 422 -3.82 2.70 21.49
CA LYS A 422 -3.05 3.55 22.40
C LYS A 422 -2.87 4.99 21.93
N ILE A 423 -3.50 5.44 20.85
CA ILE A 423 -3.47 6.83 20.43
C ILE A 423 -4.33 7.69 21.37
N SER A 424 -3.97 7.70 22.64
CA SER A 424 -4.28 8.80 23.53
C SER A 424 -3.19 9.86 23.32
N TYR A 425 -3.60 11.09 23.08
CA TYR A 425 -2.66 12.21 23.02
C TYR A 425 -1.71 12.16 24.22
N PRO A 426 -0.39 12.11 24.01
CA PRO A 426 0.54 12.10 25.11
C PRO A 426 0.45 13.44 25.85
N THR A 427 -0.31 13.45 26.94
CA THR A 427 -0.50 14.64 27.77
C THR A 427 0.72 14.99 28.60
N SER A 428 1.65 14.06 28.78
CA SER A 428 2.78 14.22 29.71
C SER A 428 4.09 14.72 29.08
N SER A 429 4.23 14.70 27.75
CA SER A 429 5.50 15.09 27.09
C SER A 429 5.57 16.55 26.64
N ASN A 430 4.49 17.30 26.84
CA ASN A 430 4.39 18.68 26.41
C ASN A 430 5.17 19.66 27.33
N ARG A 431 5.69 19.19 28.45
CA ARG A 431 6.43 20.07 29.39
C ARG A 431 7.66 20.68 28.72
N PHE A 432 8.41 19.91 27.95
CA PHE A 432 9.60 20.40 27.24
C PHE A 432 9.27 21.47 26.18
N PHE A 433 8.10 21.42 25.59
CA PHE A 433 7.59 22.41 24.64
C PHE A 433 7.14 23.70 25.33
N LEU A 434 6.42 23.57 26.44
CA LEU A 434 5.91 24.71 27.20
C LEU A 434 7.07 25.54 27.74
N GLU A 435 8.15 24.88 28.18
CA GLU A 435 9.33 25.55 28.69
C GLU A 435 10.04 26.41 27.62
N LYS A 436 10.13 25.93 26.36
CA LYS A 436 10.75 26.68 25.26
C LYS A 436 9.99 27.97 24.89
N PHE A 437 8.71 28.08 25.23
CA PHE A 437 7.85 29.21 24.91
C PHE A 437 7.37 29.97 26.15
N GLN A 438 7.90 29.67 27.33
CA GLN A 438 7.40 30.16 28.61
C GLN A 438 7.27 31.71 28.62
N ASP A 439 8.26 32.43 28.12
CA ASP A 439 8.24 33.91 28.08
C ASP A 439 7.32 34.48 26.99
N LYS A 440 6.98 33.66 25.96
CA LYS A 440 6.13 34.08 24.84
C LYS A 440 4.63 33.83 25.08
N TRP A 441 4.27 33.12 26.16
CA TRP A 441 2.86 32.83 26.50
C TRP A 441 2.14 34.01 27.15
N ILE A 442 2.88 34.94 27.72
CA ILE A 442 2.33 36.12 28.41
C ILE A 442 1.70 37.00 27.32
N ASN A 443 0.37 37.11 27.32
CA ASN A 443 -0.45 37.87 26.37
C ASN A 443 -0.57 37.34 24.95
N SER A 444 -0.28 36.05 24.68
CA SER A 444 -0.45 35.46 23.35
C SER A 444 -1.65 34.49 23.30
N GLU A 445 -2.40 34.52 22.20
CA GLU A 445 -3.40 33.50 21.90
C GLU A 445 -2.73 32.19 21.47
N VAL A 446 -3.41 31.08 21.71
CA VAL A 446 -2.94 29.75 21.25
C VAL A 446 -3.19 29.58 19.76
N CYS A 447 -2.17 29.16 19.06
CA CYS A 447 -2.29 28.86 17.63
C CYS A 447 -3.44 27.86 17.34
N PRO A 448 -4.44 28.22 16.51
CA PRO A 448 -5.59 27.36 16.24
C PRO A 448 -5.23 26.12 15.41
N ILE A 449 -4.07 26.09 14.73
CA ILE A 449 -3.62 24.99 13.88
C ILE A 449 -3.01 23.88 14.73
N CYS A 450 -1.89 24.16 15.41
CA CYS A 450 -1.19 23.16 16.21
C CYS A 450 -1.73 23.03 17.65
N ARG A 451 -2.40 24.05 18.16
CA ARG A 451 -2.94 24.12 19.53
C ARG A 451 -1.87 23.96 20.63
N LEU A 452 -0.62 24.30 20.29
CA LEU A 452 0.57 24.09 21.14
C LEU A 452 1.47 25.31 21.29
N ARG A 453 1.41 26.30 20.41
CA ARG A 453 2.35 27.42 20.37
C ARG A 453 1.61 28.73 20.42
N PRO A 454 2.26 29.78 20.94
CA PRO A 454 1.70 31.13 20.88
C PRO A 454 1.48 31.55 19.43
N MET A 455 0.36 32.21 19.17
CA MET A 455 0.02 32.74 17.87
C MET A 455 0.95 33.91 17.50
N LYS A 456 1.27 34.04 16.22
CA LYS A 456 1.98 35.22 15.74
C LYS A 456 0.99 36.38 15.63
N GLU A 457 1.38 37.55 16.06
CA GLU A 457 0.55 38.76 16.00
C GLU A 457 0.00 39.03 14.59
N ASN A 458 -1.26 39.39 14.51
CA ASN A 458 -1.98 39.71 13.28
C ASN A 458 -1.94 38.61 12.22
N SER A 459 -1.88 37.33 12.63
CA SER A 459 -1.84 36.20 11.74
C SER A 459 -2.84 35.10 12.14
N ASP A 460 -3.04 34.10 11.29
CA ASP A 460 -3.97 32.99 11.53
C ASP A 460 -3.27 31.71 12.06
N GLY A 461 -2.03 31.86 12.55
CA GLY A 461 -1.26 30.74 13.11
C GLY A 461 0.07 31.16 13.73
N CYS A 462 0.76 30.22 14.37
CA CYS A 462 2.11 30.43 14.84
C CYS A 462 3.12 30.41 13.71
N GLU A 463 4.30 30.96 13.95
CA GLU A 463 5.37 31.04 12.93
C GLU A 463 5.70 29.70 12.28
N TYR A 464 5.79 28.62 13.07
CA TYR A 464 6.07 27.26 12.57
C TYR A 464 4.96 26.73 11.64
N CYS A 465 3.70 26.93 11.98
CA CYS A 465 2.59 26.49 11.13
C CYS A 465 2.52 27.28 9.83
N LEU A 466 2.75 28.59 9.90
CA LEU A 466 2.79 29.44 8.72
C LEU A 466 3.96 29.10 7.80
N GLU A 467 5.15 28.85 8.36
CA GLU A 467 6.32 28.42 7.59
C GLU A 467 6.09 27.05 6.93
N ARG A 468 5.54 26.07 7.66
CA ARG A 468 5.17 24.77 7.12
C ARG A 468 4.16 24.89 5.98
N ARG A 469 3.15 25.75 6.10
CA ARG A 469 2.16 26.02 5.05
C ARG A 469 2.80 26.60 3.79
N LYS A 470 3.83 27.45 3.94
CA LYS A 470 4.57 28.10 2.83
C LYS A 470 5.58 27.16 2.18
N SER A 471 6.13 26.19 2.89
CA SER A 471 7.23 25.33 2.39
C SER A 471 6.86 24.57 1.12
N ARG A 472 5.62 24.09 1.03
CA ARG A 472 5.08 23.38 -0.15
C ARG A 472 5.17 24.17 -1.46
N ALA A 473 4.83 25.47 -1.42
CA ALA A 473 4.90 26.35 -2.58
C ALA A 473 6.35 26.65 -2.94
N LYS A 474 7.23 26.78 -1.95
CA LYS A 474 8.68 26.94 -2.17
C LYS A 474 9.26 25.74 -2.90
N VAL A 475 8.88 24.50 -2.54
CA VAL A 475 9.33 23.28 -3.22
C VAL A 475 8.89 23.28 -4.69
N LEU A 476 7.64 23.66 -4.98
CA LEU A 476 7.12 23.71 -6.34
C LEU A 476 7.90 24.71 -7.22
N PHE A 477 8.34 25.82 -6.64
CA PHE A 477 9.05 26.88 -7.37
C PHE A 477 10.58 26.69 -7.36
N ASN A 478 11.18 26.06 -6.33
CA ASN A 478 12.64 25.88 -6.20
C ASN A 478 13.21 24.68 -6.96
N ASN A 479 12.40 23.75 -7.44
CA ASN A 479 12.82 22.64 -8.32
C ASN A 479 13.41 23.12 -9.67
N GLN A 480 13.75 24.42 -9.77
CA GLN A 480 14.38 25.07 -10.90
C GLN A 480 15.87 24.72 -11.09
N GLN A 481 16.57 24.18 -10.09
CA GLN A 481 18.03 23.98 -10.13
C GLN A 481 18.48 22.53 -10.39
N SER A 482 17.57 21.56 -10.43
CA SER A 482 17.94 20.20 -10.83
C SER A 482 17.91 20.07 -12.35
N THR A 483 19.06 19.81 -12.94
CA THR A 483 19.32 19.45 -14.35
C THR A 483 18.68 18.10 -14.76
N ILE A 484 17.59 17.68 -14.13
CA ILE A 484 16.77 16.57 -14.56
C ILE A 484 15.77 17.12 -15.57
N GLN A 485 15.81 16.57 -16.77
CA GLN A 485 14.96 16.88 -17.93
C GLN A 485 13.56 17.36 -17.51
N GLN A 486 13.23 18.59 -17.92
CA GLN A 486 11.92 19.20 -17.78
C GLN A 486 10.86 18.21 -18.29
N SER A 487 10.14 17.56 -17.38
CA SER A 487 8.98 16.76 -17.78
C SER A 487 7.91 17.74 -18.24
N THR A 488 7.52 17.64 -19.50
CA THR A 488 6.38 18.35 -20.09
C THR A 488 5.03 17.84 -19.57
N ILE A 489 5.06 16.92 -18.58
CA ILE A 489 3.86 16.26 -18.04
C ILE A 489 3.27 17.14 -16.93
N PRO A 490 1.97 17.49 -16.97
CA PRO A 490 1.29 18.22 -15.91
C PRO A 490 1.42 17.51 -14.55
N GLN A 491 1.63 18.29 -13.49
CA GLN A 491 1.72 17.78 -12.12
C GLN A 491 0.40 18.00 -11.37
N SER A 492 0.14 17.21 -10.32
CA SER A 492 -0.99 17.43 -9.42
C SER A 492 -0.90 18.79 -8.73
N THR A 493 -2.06 19.39 -8.47
CA THR A 493 -2.13 20.68 -7.76
C THR A 493 -1.91 20.52 -6.26
N ILE A 494 -1.64 21.68 -5.61
CA ILE A 494 -1.58 21.83 -4.15
C ILE A 494 -2.64 22.82 -3.64
N TRP A 495 -3.51 23.33 -4.50
CA TRP A 495 -4.55 24.32 -4.16
C TRP A 495 -5.95 23.73 -4.29
N LEU A 496 -6.75 23.88 -3.22
CA LEU A 496 -8.10 23.33 -3.14
C LEU A 496 -9.06 23.94 -4.19
N ASP A 497 -8.88 25.23 -4.48
CA ASP A 497 -9.72 25.92 -5.47
C ASP A 497 -9.49 25.43 -6.90
N GLU A 498 -8.31 24.86 -7.21
CA GLU A 498 -8.04 24.21 -8.50
C GLU A 498 -8.69 22.82 -8.60
N VAL A 499 -8.88 22.15 -7.46
CA VAL A 499 -9.56 20.84 -7.41
C VAL A 499 -11.07 20.99 -7.48
N SER A 500 -11.64 22.12 -7.02
CA SER A 500 -13.10 22.29 -6.99
C SER A 500 -13.72 22.16 -8.38
N ASP A 501 -14.88 21.50 -8.45
CA ASP A 501 -15.67 21.41 -9.68
C ASP A 501 -16.43 22.72 -9.98
N HIS A 502 -17.19 22.74 -11.07
CA HIS A 502 -17.99 23.90 -11.48
C HIS A 502 -19.15 24.24 -10.51
N ASN A 503 -19.42 23.37 -9.53
CA ASN A 503 -20.41 23.57 -8.46
C ASN A 503 -19.75 23.95 -7.13
N ASP A 504 -18.48 24.35 -7.14
CA ASP A 504 -17.67 24.67 -5.96
C ASP A 504 -17.56 23.51 -4.96
N LYS A 505 -17.56 22.27 -5.46
CA LYS A 505 -17.47 21.06 -4.62
C LYS A 505 -16.20 20.28 -4.87
N VAL A 506 -15.73 19.70 -3.80
CA VAL A 506 -14.57 18.81 -3.75
C VAL A 506 -14.99 17.50 -3.10
N ALA A 507 -14.41 16.39 -3.50
CA ALA A 507 -14.61 15.11 -2.86
C ALA A 507 -13.30 14.59 -2.25
N LEU A 508 -13.39 14.10 -1.02
CA LEU A 508 -12.36 13.31 -0.37
C LEU A 508 -12.55 11.86 -0.78
N LEU A 509 -11.63 11.35 -1.57
CA LEU A 509 -11.58 9.96 -2.02
C LEU A 509 -10.68 9.16 -1.08
N ILE A 510 -11.18 8.06 -0.52
CA ILE A 510 -10.52 7.25 0.48
C ILE A 510 -10.58 5.80 0.05
N GLY A 511 -9.43 5.13 -0.06
CA GLY A 511 -9.35 3.68 -0.21
C GLY A 511 -8.67 3.05 0.99
N CYS A 512 -9.16 1.89 1.43
CA CYS A 512 -8.66 1.19 2.59
C CYS A 512 -8.60 -0.33 2.34
N PHE A 513 -7.42 -0.94 2.53
CA PHE A 513 -7.23 -2.38 2.54
C PHE A 513 -7.17 -2.91 3.97
N ILE A 514 -7.80 -4.03 4.24
CA ILE A 514 -7.68 -4.74 5.51
C ILE A 514 -6.70 -5.89 5.34
N LEU A 515 -5.46 -5.67 5.77
CA LEU A 515 -4.33 -6.57 5.55
C LEU A 515 -4.10 -7.57 6.71
N ASP A 516 -4.83 -7.48 7.81
CA ASP A 516 -4.52 -8.17 9.06
C ASP A 516 -4.27 -9.67 8.88
N LYS A 517 -5.19 -10.39 8.22
CA LYS A 517 -5.10 -11.84 7.98
C LYS A 517 -4.00 -12.24 6.97
N TRP A 518 -3.51 -11.30 6.17
CA TRP A 518 -2.38 -11.51 5.29
C TRP A 518 -1.05 -11.25 6.00
N LEU A 519 -1.00 -10.23 6.85
CA LEU A 519 0.19 -9.87 7.62
C LEU A 519 0.43 -10.85 8.78
N ASP A 520 -0.62 -11.46 9.36
CA ASP A 520 -0.48 -12.51 10.37
C ASP A 520 -0.19 -13.90 9.76
N GLY A 521 -0.17 -14.00 8.43
CA GLY A 521 0.13 -15.21 7.69
C GLY A 521 -1.02 -16.23 7.62
N SER A 522 -2.16 -16.01 8.26
CA SER A 522 -3.27 -16.97 8.25
C SER A 522 -3.81 -17.20 6.83
N PHE A 523 -3.94 -16.15 6.03
CA PHE A 523 -4.36 -16.29 4.64
C PHE A 523 -3.25 -16.73 3.68
N ILE A 524 -1.98 -16.55 4.02
CA ILE A 524 -0.87 -17.15 3.25
C ILE A 524 -0.95 -18.68 3.33
N LYS A 525 -1.38 -19.23 4.45
CA LYS A 525 -1.59 -20.69 4.62
C LYS A 525 -2.71 -21.24 3.74
N THR A 526 -3.59 -20.42 3.21
CA THR A 526 -4.60 -20.84 2.21
C THR A 526 -4.05 -20.97 0.80
N MET A 527 -2.78 -20.67 0.54
CA MET A 527 -2.08 -20.97 -0.70
C MET A 527 -1.45 -22.36 -0.61
N ALA A 528 -1.31 -23.06 -1.71
CA ALA A 528 -0.81 -24.43 -1.71
C ALA A 528 0.67 -24.54 -2.10
N ILE A 529 1.32 -25.55 -1.55
CA ILE A 529 2.53 -26.19 -2.07
C ILE A 529 2.13 -27.60 -2.49
N LYS A 530 2.45 -28.01 -3.71
CA LYS A 530 2.20 -29.37 -4.19
C LYS A 530 3.49 -30.17 -4.19
N TRP A 531 3.46 -31.33 -3.55
CA TRP A 531 4.57 -32.26 -3.48
C TRP A 531 4.31 -33.46 -4.38
N ILE A 532 5.30 -33.86 -5.18
CA ILE A 532 5.29 -35.10 -5.97
C ILE A 532 6.13 -36.11 -5.23
N ASP A 533 5.55 -37.23 -4.82
CA ASP A 533 6.30 -38.37 -4.29
C ASP A 533 6.98 -39.13 -5.43
N LYS A 534 8.29 -38.88 -5.62
CA LYS A 534 9.09 -39.53 -6.67
C LYS A 534 9.39 -41.01 -6.38
N ASN A 535 9.15 -41.51 -5.15
CA ASN A 535 9.53 -42.84 -4.75
C ASN A 535 8.44 -43.90 -4.93
N LYS A 536 7.23 -43.49 -5.28
CA LYS A 536 6.14 -44.44 -5.61
C LYS A 536 6.15 -44.71 -7.09
N ASN A 537 6.65 -45.88 -7.48
CA ASN A 537 6.61 -46.47 -8.84
C ASN A 537 5.15 -46.74 -9.33
N ASN A 538 4.14 -46.20 -8.71
CA ASN A 538 2.75 -46.30 -9.11
C ASN A 538 2.40 -45.20 -10.11
N LYS A 539 1.79 -45.59 -11.24
CA LYS A 539 1.30 -44.74 -12.33
C LYS A 539 0.28 -43.66 -11.93
N ASN A 540 -0.16 -43.65 -10.67
CA ASN A 540 -1.00 -42.59 -10.06
C ASN A 540 -0.15 -41.79 -9.08
N ASN A 541 0.58 -40.78 -9.57
CA ASN A 541 1.26 -39.78 -8.74
C ASN A 541 0.19 -39.03 -7.90
N ASN A 542 -0.03 -39.45 -6.67
CA ASN A 542 -0.90 -38.70 -5.75
C ASN A 542 -0.17 -37.39 -5.36
N ILE A 543 -0.61 -36.30 -5.94
CA ILE A 543 -0.15 -34.95 -5.61
C ILE A 543 -1.03 -34.47 -4.45
N SER A 544 -0.49 -34.35 -3.24
CA SER A 544 -1.24 -33.80 -2.12
C SER A 544 -0.82 -32.33 -1.91
N PRO A 545 -1.76 -31.37 -1.97
CA PRO A 545 -1.48 -29.99 -1.64
C PRO A 545 -1.30 -29.85 -0.11
N THR A 546 -0.36 -29.00 0.28
CA THR A 546 -0.08 -28.59 1.68
C THR A 546 -0.06 -27.08 1.80
N PRO A 547 -0.35 -26.51 2.99
CA PRO A 547 -0.36 -25.05 3.16
C PRO A 547 1.03 -24.45 2.95
N LYS A 548 1.09 -23.27 2.33
CA LYS A 548 2.28 -22.44 2.27
C LYS A 548 2.62 -21.83 3.63
N ASN A 549 3.91 -21.72 3.90
CA ASN A 549 4.38 -21.05 5.10
C ASN A 549 4.51 -19.53 4.87
N PRO A 550 4.10 -18.73 5.85
CA PRO A 550 4.31 -17.30 5.81
C PRO A 550 5.79 -16.98 6.03
N SER A 551 6.51 -16.68 4.95
CA SER A 551 7.90 -16.18 5.03
C SER A 551 7.92 -14.66 5.16
N PRO A 552 8.99 -14.07 5.73
CA PRO A 552 9.14 -12.61 5.79
C PRO A 552 9.06 -11.94 4.41
N ALA A 553 9.64 -12.56 3.39
CA ALA A 553 9.58 -12.08 2.02
C ALA A 553 8.13 -12.00 1.50
N ARG A 554 7.31 -13.02 1.79
CA ARG A 554 5.92 -13.07 1.34
C ARG A 554 5.03 -12.07 2.07
N ILE A 555 5.19 -11.96 3.39
CA ILE A 555 4.48 -10.94 4.18
C ILE A 555 4.81 -9.55 3.67
N ARG A 556 6.10 -9.29 3.41
CA ARG A 556 6.54 -8.04 2.83
C ARG A 556 5.90 -7.81 1.45
N ARG A 557 5.86 -8.83 0.60
CA ARG A 557 5.25 -8.77 -0.72
C ARG A 557 3.76 -8.40 -0.68
N CYS A 558 3.01 -8.87 0.33
CA CYS A 558 1.60 -8.52 0.48
C CYS A 558 1.39 -7.01 0.57
N TRP A 559 2.05 -6.34 1.50
CA TRP A 559 1.86 -4.90 1.65
C TRP A 559 2.55 -4.08 0.56
N GLU A 560 3.66 -4.55 -0.03
CA GLU A 560 4.27 -3.88 -1.19
C GLU A 560 3.35 -3.93 -2.42
N THR A 561 2.56 -4.99 -2.58
CA THR A 561 1.59 -5.10 -3.68
C THR A 561 0.49 -4.05 -3.54
N THR A 562 -0.09 -3.87 -2.35
CA THR A 562 -1.09 -2.82 -2.11
C THR A 562 -0.48 -1.42 -2.23
N GLN A 563 0.74 -1.21 -1.72
CA GLN A 563 1.46 0.06 -1.90
C GLN A 563 1.69 0.40 -3.38
N LYS A 564 2.07 -0.60 -4.19
CA LYS A 564 2.28 -0.42 -5.62
C LYS A 564 0.96 -0.13 -6.34
N PHE A 565 -0.13 -0.82 -6.00
CA PHE A 565 -1.46 -0.51 -6.52
C PHE A 565 -1.85 0.95 -6.24
N ILE A 566 -1.68 1.39 -5.00
CA ILE A 566 -1.99 2.77 -4.62
C ILE A 566 -1.14 3.76 -5.43
N ASN A 567 0.18 3.58 -5.48
CA ASN A 567 1.05 4.55 -6.13
C ASN A 567 0.96 4.50 -7.65
N SER A 568 1.14 3.32 -8.24
CA SER A 568 1.24 3.19 -9.69
C SER A 568 -0.13 3.16 -10.37
N THR A 569 -1.12 2.44 -9.81
CA THR A 569 -2.43 2.32 -10.44
C THR A 569 -3.33 3.50 -10.08
N VAL A 570 -3.49 3.82 -8.78
CA VAL A 570 -4.41 4.89 -8.39
C VAL A 570 -3.84 6.27 -8.75
N PHE A 571 -2.61 6.58 -8.28
CA PHE A 571 -2.07 7.93 -8.47
C PHE A 571 -1.42 8.16 -9.84
N ASP A 572 -0.54 7.26 -10.30
CA ASP A 572 0.24 7.50 -11.52
C ASP A 572 -0.51 7.12 -12.81
N HIS A 573 -1.50 6.22 -12.74
CA HIS A 573 -2.31 5.87 -13.91
C HIS A 573 -3.71 6.49 -13.82
N ILE A 574 -4.57 6.10 -12.87
CA ILE A 574 -5.96 6.54 -12.86
C ILE A 574 -6.07 8.06 -12.68
N LEU A 575 -5.53 8.61 -11.59
CA LEU A 575 -5.68 10.05 -11.30
C LEU A 575 -4.89 10.95 -12.25
N LYS A 576 -3.73 10.50 -12.71
CA LYS A 576 -2.88 11.30 -13.59
C LYS A 576 -3.36 11.30 -15.04
N GLU A 577 -3.90 10.19 -15.52
CA GLU A 577 -4.35 10.02 -16.91
C GLU A 577 -5.87 10.20 -17.07
N TYR A 578 -6.59 10.46 -15.97
CA TYR A 578 -8.02 10.71 -16.02
C TYR A 578 -8.31 11.96 -16.86
N ASP A 579 -9.27 11.82 -17.76
CA ASP A 579 -9.76 12.92 -18.54
C ASP A 579 -10.72 13.81 -17.71
N TYR A 580 -10.17 14.85 -17.12
CA TYR A 580 -10.94 15.81 -16.31
C TYR A 580 -11.84 16.72 -17.11
N GLY A 581 -12.32 16.30 -18.27
CA GLY A 581 -13.38 16.97 -19.02
C GLY A 581 -12.92 17.54 -20.37
N ILE A 582 -12.45 16.68 -21.29
CA ILE A 582 -12.05 17.05 -22.65
C ILE A 582 -13.23 17.35 -23.58
N ASP A 583 -14.44 16.88 -23.29
CA ASP A 583 -15.58 16.88 -24.20
C ASP A 583 -16.30 18.26 -24.39
N SER A 584 -15.89 19.31 -23.69
CA SER A 584 -16.49 20.65 -23.83
C SER A 584 -15.41 21.72 -23.98
N PRO A 585 -15.55 22.71 -24.88
CA PRO A 585 -14.65 23.85 -24.99
C PRO A 585 -14.49 24.64 -23.69
N PHE A 586 -15.48 24.57 -22.78
CA PHE A 586 -15.43 25.20 -21.47
C PHE A 586 -14.54 24.46 -20.48
N THR A 587 -14.32 23.16 -20.65
CA THR A 587 -13.52 22.31 -19.75
C THR A 587 -12.04 22.47 -19.98
N LYS A 588 -11.60 22.93 -21.16
CA LYS A 588 -10.17 23.22 -21.43
C LYS A 588 -9.60 24.30 -20.51
N LEU A 589 -10.41 25.15 -19.92
CA LEU A 589 -9.98 26.18 -18.97
C LEU A 589 -9.71 25.62 -17.56
N ARG A 590 -10.24 24.45 -17.23
CA ARG A 590 -10.23 23.87 -15.91
C ARG A 590 -8.80 23.58 -15.40
N THR A 591 -7.92 23.20 -16.30
CA THR A 591 -6.54 22.79 -15.97
C THR A 591 -5.51 23.85 -16.30
N LYS A 592 -5.95 25.07 -16.69
CA LYS A 592 -5.08 26.15 -17.12
C LYS A 592 -4.84 27.19 -16.04
N ARG A 593 -3.68 27.87 -16.12
CA ARG A 593 -3.30 28.98 -15.24
C ARG A 593 -2.91 30.21 -16.03
N ILE A 594 -3.04 31.35 -15.38
CA ILE A 594 -2.66 32.67 -15.91
C ILE A 594 -1.61 33.29 -14.98
N GLN A 595 -0.58 33.88 -15.58
CA GLN A 595 0.38 34.74 -14.89
C GLN A 595 -0.01 36.20 -15.09
N PHE A 596 0.14 37.02 -14.06
CA PHE A 596 -0.15 38.44 -14.12
C PHE A 596 0.72 39.24 -13.15
N THR A 597 0.97 40.51 -13.48
CA THR A 597 1.73 41.45 -12.63
C THR A 597 0.80 42.50 -12.03
N ILE A 598 1.14 42.95 -10.83
CA ILE A 598 0.35 43.90 -10.05
C ILE A 598 1.21 45.11 -9.68
N ASN A 599 0.57 46.30 -9.75
CA ASN A 599 1.19 47.54 -9.29
C ASN A 599 0.14 48.40 -8.51
N PRO A 600 0.44 48.96 -7.29
CA PRO A 600 1.70 48.78 -6.56
C PRO A 600 1.93 47.33 -6.16
N LYS A 601 3.21 46.97 -6.05
CA LYS A 601 3.60 45.60 -5.60
C LYS A 601 3.20 45.42 -4.15
N PRO A 602 2.42 44.39 -3.80
CA PRO A 602 2.12 44.11 -2.40
C PRO A 602 3.36 43.59 -1.68
N GLU A 603 3.54 43.97 -0.42
CA GLU A 603 4.52 43.34 0.46
C GLU A 603 4.18 41.86 0.67
N THR A 604 4.83 40.97 -0.05
CA THR A 604 4.59 39.53 0.01
C THR A 604 5.88 38.74 -0.19
N CYS A 605 5.85 37.44 -0.02
CA CYS A 605 6.98 36.56 -0.28
C CYS A 605 6.61 35.50 -1.32
N VAL A 606 7.62 34.97 -2.00
CA VAL A 606 7.44 33.85 -2.95
C VAL A 606 6.78 32.67 -2.24
N GLY A 607 5.75 32.13 -2.84
CA GLY A 607 4.95 31.02 -2.31
C GLY A 607 3.80 31.45 -1.39
N ALA A 608 3.65 32.74 -1.06
CA ALA A 608 2.51 33.24 -0.32
C ALA A 608 1.28 33.39 -1.23
N THR A 609 0.13 32.96 -0.77
CA THR A 609 -1.17 33.22 -1.40
C THR A 609 -1.70 34.59 -0.98
N CYS A 610 -2.43 35.23 -1.89
CA CYS A 610 -3.13 36.49 -1.65
C CYS A 610 -4.58 36.30 -2.04
N ASP A 611 -5.50 37.01 -1.40
CA ASP A 611 -6.87 37.15 -1.90
C ASP A 611 -6.94 38.37 -2.81
N ILE A 612 -7.55 38.22 -3.98
CA ILE A 612 -7.80 39.30 -4.94
C ILE A 612 -9.28 39.35 -5.24
N ASP A 613 -9.84 40.54 -5.30
CA ASP A 613 -11.20 40.78 -5.80
C ASP A 613 -11.10 41.55 -7.12
N ILE A 614 -11.67 40.98 -8.17
CA ILE A 614 -11.79 41.58 -9.52
C ILE A 614 -13.28 41.61 -9.87
N ASP A 615 -13.90 42.79 -9.89
CA ASP A 615 -15.32 42.97 -10.23
C ASP A 615 -16.27 42.02 -9.44
N GLY A 616 -15.95 41.80 -8.15
CA GLY A 616 -16.74 40.91 -7.27
C GLY A 616 -16.36 39.42 -7.39
N ILE A 617 -15.43 39.04 -8.23
CA ILE A 617 -14.90 37.69 -8.34
C ILE A 617 -13.63 37.56 -7.48
N ARG A 618 -13.69 36.66 -6.51
CA ARG A 618 -12.52 36.39 -5.65
C ARG A 618 -11.62 35.34 -6.25
N LEU A 619 -10.35 35.68 -6.36
CA LEU A 619 -9.27 34.79 -6.79
C LEU A 619 -8.25 34.66 -5.65
N SER A 620 -7.55 33.52 -5.60
CA SER A 620 -6.51 33.28 -4.59
C SER A 620 -5.17 33.00 -5.28
N PRO A 621 -4.53 34.01 -5.93
CA PRO A 621 -3.27 33.79 -6.62
C PRO A 621 -2.10 33.61 -5.65
N VAL A 622 -1.04 32.96 -6.13
CA VAL A 622 0.23 32.78 -5.42
C VAL A 622 1.31 33.68 -6.02
N CYS A 623 2.11 34.31 -5.16
CA CYS A 623 3.28 35.11 -5.58
C CYS A 623 4.41 34.18 -6.04
N ILE A 624 4.88 34.32 -7.30
CA ILE A 624 5.99 33.56 -7.85
C ILE A 624 7.28 34.40 -7.96
N ASP A 625 7.16 35.70 -8.09
CA ASP A 625 8.28 36.65 -8.05
C ASP A 625 7.84 37.95 -7.36
N LYS A 626 8.41 38.20 -6.21
CA LYS A 626 8.09 39.39 -5.39
C LYS A 626 8.64 40.68 -5.98
N ASP A 627 9.82 40.60 -6.63
CA ASP A 627 10.52 41.75 -7.14
C ASP A 627 9.87 42.29 -8.43
N GLN A 628 9.24 41.41 -9.18
CA GLN A 628 8.41 41.77 -10.35
C GLN A 628 6.93 41.97 -10.00
N GLY A 629 6.48 41.62 -8.77
CA GLY A 629 5.07 41.60 -8.43
C GLY A 629 4.26 40.59 -9.27
N LEU A 630 4.90 39.47 -9.62
CA LEU A 630 4.35 38.44 -10.51
C LEU A 630 3.59 37.37 -9.70
N PHE A 631 2.37 37.11 -10.13
CA PHE A 631 1.45 36.18 -9.52
C PHE A 631 0.98 35.11 -10.51
N LEU A 632 0.58 33.95 -9.98
CA LEU A 632 -0.01 32.83 -10.71
C LEU A 632 -1.41 32.55 -10.15
N THR A 633 -2.42 32.40 -11.01
CA THR A 633 -3.76 31.99 -10.58
C THR A 633 -3.71 30.56 -9.99
N THR A 634 -4.46 30.31 -8.92
CA THR A 634 -4.58 29.01 -8.26
C THR A 634 -6.03 28.60 -8.06
N ILE A 635 -6.86 28.84 -9.08
CA ILE A 635 -8.28 28.51 -9.10
C ILE A 635 -8.63 27.74 -10.37
N ASN A 636 -9.76 27.04 -10.34
CA ASN A 636 -10.37 26.50 -11.54
C ASN A 636 -10.92 27.67 -12.40
N LEU A 637 -10.26 28.01 -13.53
CA LEU A 637 -10.67 29.09 -14.40
C LEU A 637 -12.06 28.90 -15.04
N GLN A 638 -12.63 27.69 -14.94
CA GLN A 638 -14.00 27.41 -15.41
C GLN A 638 -15.06 28.28 -14.71
N ILE A 639 -14.78 28.78 -13.50
CA ILE A 639 -15.68 29.73 -12.83
C ILE A 639 -15.89 31.05 -13.60
N LEU A 640 -14.96 31.38 -14.49
CA LEU A 640 -15.01 32.58 -15.31
C LEU A 640 -15.78 32.38 -16.63
N THR A 641 -16.28 31.19 -16.92
CA THR A 641 -16.96 30.86 -18.20
C THR A 641 -18.26 31.64 -18.45
N THR A 642 -18.82 32.24 -17.42
CA THR A 642 -19.95 33.15 -17.56
C THR A 642 -19.56 34.47 -18.20
N LYS A 643 -18.30 34.88 -18.12
CA LYS A 643 -17.73 36.12 -18.66
C LYS A 643 -16.82 35.90 -19.88
N CYS A 644 -16.02 34.82 -19.86
CA CYS A 644 -15.01 34.54 -20.86
C CYS A 644 -15.06 33.06 -21.24
N LYS A 645 -14.86 32.74 -22.52
CA LYS A 645 -14.93 31.36 -23.05
C LYS A 645 -13.56 30.77 -23.35
N THR A 646 -12.54 31.60 -23.54
CA THR A 646 -11.18 31.19 -23.86
C THR A 646 -10.18 31.81 -22.90
N ILE A 647 -8.95 31.28 -22.88
CA ILE A 647 -7.87 31.79 -22.01
C ILE A 647 -7.45 33.19 -22.47
N GLU A 648 -7.50 33.46 -23.75
CA GLU A 648 -7.20 34.76 -24.35
C GLU A 648 -8.22 35.83 -23.91
N GLU A 649 -9.50 35.48 -23.88
CA GLU A 649 -10.54 36.35 -23.37
C GLU A 649 -10.38 36.67 -21.88
N ILE A 650 -9.98 35.65 -21.06
CA ILE A 650 -9.69 35.87 -19.63
C ILE A 650 -8.49 36.80 -19.46
N VAL A 651 -7.41 36.56 -20.21
CA VAL A 651 -6.23 37.43 -20.22
C VAL A 651 -6.59 38.86 -20.55
N SER A 652 -7.37 39.06 -21.62
CA SER A 652 -7.84 40.39 -22.05
C SER A 652 -8.73 41.03 -20.99
N TRP A 653 -9.63 40.26 -20.36
CA TRP A 653 -10.48 40.75 -19.28
C TRP A 653 -9.69 41.15 -18.02
N MET A 654 -8.59 40.44 -17.69
CA MET A 654 -7.76 40.77 -16.53
C MET A 654 -6.85 41.99 -16.80
N GLN A 655 -6.40 42.19 -18.02
CA GLN A 655 -5.46 43.22 -18.38
C GLN A 655 -5.99 44.63 -18.03
N GLY A 656 -5.22 45.39 -17.26
CA GLY A 656 -5.55 46.77 -16.91
C GLY A 656 -6.63 46.96 -15.84
N LYS A 657 -7.16 45.88 -15.25
CA LYS A 657 -8.20 45.92 -14.22
C LYS A 657 -7.68 46.49 -12.90
N ASN A 658 -8.50 47.29 -12.26
CA ASN A 658 -8.33 47.66 -10.86
C ASN A 658 -8.79 46.52 -9.96
N ILE A 659 -8.04 46.24 -8.93
CA ILE A 659 -8.27 45.13 -8.02
C ILE A 659 -8.13 45.56 -6.56
N LYS A 660 -8.78 44.82 -5.66
CA LYS A 660 -8.44 44.85 -4.24
C LYS A 660 -7.66 43.59 -3.91
N ILE A 661 -6.50 43.73 -3.22
CA ILE A 661 -5.64 42.63 -2.82
C ILE A 661 -5.38 42.67 -1.32
N LYS A 662 -5.40 41.50 -0.70
CA LYS A 662 -4.94 41.32 0.68
C LYS A 662 -4.08 40.05 0.78
N LYS A 663 -3.13 40.01 1.72
CA LYS A 663 -2.37 38.80 2.05
C LYS A 663 -3.27 37.79 2.75
N GLU A 664 -2.98 36.51 2.60
CA GLU A 664 -3.69 35.41 3.30
C GLU A 664 -3.68 35.57 4.83
N ASP A 665 -2.59 36.14 5.36
CA ASP A 665 -2.35 36.36 6.79
C ASP A 665 -2.65 37.80 7.26
N SER A 666 -3.35 38.61 6.46
CA SER A 666 -3.74 39.99 6.78
C SER A 666 -5.23 40.22 6.55
N ASN A 667 -5.85 41.07 7.35
CA ASN A 667 -7.23 41.50 7.18
C ASN A 667 -7.36 42.83 6.39
N GLN A 668 -6.25 43.47 6.00
CA GLN A 668 -6.26 44.74 5.32
C GLN A 668 -6.25 44.57 3.79
N TRP A 669 -7.22 45.17 3.11
CA TRP A 669 -7.30 45.27 1.68
C TRP A 669 -6.54 46.50 1.17
N GLN A 670 -5.78 46.31 0.09
CA GLN A 670 -5.05 47.36 -0.63
C GLN A 670 -5.59 47.45 -2.05
N GLU A 671 -5.66 48.63 -2.61
CA GLU A 671 -5.97 48.82 -4.02
C GLU A 671 -4.73 48.68 -4.88
N ALA A 672 -4.89 48.01 -6.00
CA ALA A 672 -3.83 47.77 -6.98
C ALA A 672 -4.42 47.63 -8.39
N LYS A 673 -3.54 47.54 -9.41
CA LYS A 673 -3.93 47.38 -10.80
C LYS A 673 -3.13 46.24 -11.43
N ILE A 674 -3.80 45.42 -12.23
CA ILE A 674 -3.15 44.40 -13.05
C ILE A 674 -2.48 45.09 -14.23
N THR A 675 -1.17 45.09 -14.30
CA THR A 675 -0.41 45.77 -15.33
C THR A 675 -0.14 44.92 -16.56
N SER A 676 -0.01 43.59 -16.38
CA SER A 676 0.03 42.63 -17.48
C SER A 676 -0.60 41.31 -17.09
N ALA A 677 -1.18 40.61 -18.04
CA ALA A 677 -1.67 39.24 -17.90
C ALA A 677 -1.29 38.43 -19.14
N LYS A 678 -0.94 37.13 -18.94
CA LYS A 678 -0.64 36.20 -20.03
C LYS A 678 -0.92 34.78 -19.60
N PRO A 679 -1.13 33.82 -20.50
CA PRO A 679 -1.13 32.40 -20.13
C PRO A 679 0.18 32.08 -19.38
N ALA A 680 0.10 31.22 -18.38
CA ALA A 680 1.27 30.86 -17.58
C ALA A 680 2.37 30.22 -18.44
N GLU A 681 3.61 30.34 -18.00
CA GLU A 681 4.74 29.65 -18.66
C GLU A 681 4.51 28.15 -18.72
N THR A 682 5.06 27.49 -19.76
CA THR A 682 4.83 26.07 -20.07
C THR A 682 4.91 25.15 -18.85
N ARG A 683 5.85 25.42 -17.93
CA ARG A 683 6.03 24.62 -16.70
C ARG A 683 4.90 24.74 -15.67
N PHE A 684 4.13 25.81 -15.72
CA PHE A 684 3.04 26.10 -14.79
C PHE A 684 1.68 26.14 -15.49
N GLN A 685 1.65 26.06 -16.81
CA GLN A 685 0.47 26.30 -17.62
C GLN A 685 -0.66 25.31 -17.32
N ASP A 686 -0.28 24.03 -17.15
CA ASP A 686 -1.21 22.94 -16.95
C ASP A 686 -0.99 22.28 -15.59
N PHE A 687 -2.10 21.84 -14.99
CA PHE A 687 -2.08 21.06 -13.74
C PHE A 687 -3.15 19.96 -13.77
N LEU A 688 -2.96 18.96 -12.93
CA LEU A 688 -3.96 17.91 -12.71
C LEU A 688 -4.79 18.27 -11.48
N PRO A 689 -6.13 18.31 -11.57
CA PRO A 689 -7.00 18.79 -10.49
C PRO A 689 -7.23 17.73 -9.40
N TYR A 690 -6.17 17.19 -8.83
CA TYR A 690 -6.24 16.35 -7.64
C TYR A 690 -5.12 16.71 -6.66
N ILE A 691 -5.32 16.41 -5.38
CA ILE A 691 -4.32 16.56 -4.33
C ILE A 691 -4.13 15.22 -3.63
N LYS A 692 -2.92 14.69 -3.65
CA LYS A 692 -2.56 13.52 -2.85
C LYS A 692 -2.37 13.97 -1.39
N ILE A 693 -3.15 13.39 -0.46
CA ILE A 693 -3.01 13.64 0.97
C ILE A 693 -2.02 12.65 1.56
N TYR A 694 -2.25 11.34 1.37
CA TYR A 694 -1.30 10.29 1.72
C TYR A 694 -1.55 9.00 0.94
N ASP A 695 -0.55 8.10 0.96
CA ASP A 695 -0.46 6.88 0.17
C ASP A 695 0.30 5.80 0.94
N TYR A 696 -0.30 5.25 2.00
CA TYR A 696 0.24 4.14 2.77
C TYR A 696 -0.28 2.80 2.25
N PRO A 697 0.42 1.66 2.52
CA PRO A 697 0.02 0.37 1.95
C PRO A 697 -1.36 -0.11 2.36
N ASP A 698 -1.85 0.29 3.53
CA ASP A 698 -3.19 -0.06 4.02
C ASP A 698 -4.26 0.95 3.60
N GLN A 699 -3.89 2.17 3.17
CA GLN A 699 -4.88 3.19 2.83
C GLN A 699 -4.29 4.37 2.05
N PHE A 700 -5.13 4.98 1.23
CA PHE A 700 -4.82 6.25 0.58
C PHE A 700 -5.96 7.26 0.77
N MET A 701 -5.60 8.52 0.63
CA MET A 701 -6.54 9.63 0.67
C MET A 701 -6.14 10.69 -0.34
N ALA A 702 -7.10 11.14 -1.14
CA ALA A 702 -6.90 12.18 -2.14
C ALA A 702 -8.11 13.13 -2.20
N LEU A 703 -7.87 14.37 -2.56
CA LEU A 703 -8.93 15.31 -2.95
C LEU A 703 -9.05 15.30 -4.47
N VAL A 704 -10.27 15.14 -4.96
CA VAL A 704 -10.63 15.13 -6.39
C VAL A 704 -11.86 16.01 -6.62
N PRO A 705 -12.13 16.46 -7.84
CA PRO A 705 -13.36 17.16 -8.12
C PRO A 705 -14.58 16.28 -7.82
N ALA A 706 -15.57 16.81 -7.11
CA ALA A 706 -16.73 16.03 -6.71
C ALA A 706 -17.53 15.49 -7.90
N TYR A 707 -17.56 16.22 -9.00
CA TYR A 707 -18.25 15.80 -10.23
C TYR A 707 -17.68 14.50 -10.81
N ASP A 708 -16.35 14.32 -10.76
CA ASP A 708 -15.64 13.19 -11.36
C ASP A 708 -15.43 12.02 -10.39
N ALA A 709 -15.67 12.23 -9.09
CA ALA A 709 -15.24 11.30 -8.04
C ALA A 709 -15.81 9.88 -8.19
N ILE A 710 -17.05 9.73 -8.67
CA ILE A 710 -17.65 8.40 -8.86
C ILE A 710 -17.02 7.65 -10.03
N ASP A 711 -16.69 8.34 -11.11
CA ASP A 711 -16.11 7.73 -12.31
C ASP A 711 -14.66 7.31 -12.03
N ILE A 712 -13.92 8.14 -11.28
CA ILE A 712 -12.59 7.79 -10.75
C ILE A 712 -12.69 6.55 -9.85
N ALA A 713 -13.64 6.54 -8.92
CA ALA A 713 -13.83 5.42 -8.00
C ALA A 713 -14.17 4.11 -8.72
N LYS A 714 -15.00 4.16 -9.76
CA LYS A 714 -15.31 2.98 -10.61
C LYS A 714 -14.06 2.42 -11.27
N ARG A 715 -13.22 3.27 -11.87
CA ARG A 715 -11.96 2.83 -12.48
C ARG A 715 -11.03 2.18 -11.44
N ILE A 716 -11.00 2.70 -10.20
CA ILE A 716 -10.22 2.08 -9.12
C ILE A 716 -10.76 0.69 -8.78
N VAL A 717 -12.07 0.52 -8.71
CA VAL A 717 -12.69 -0.80 -8.44
C VAL A 717 -12.44 -1.77 -9.60
N GLU A 718 -12.55 -1.33 -10.84
CA GLU A 718 -12.26 -2.14 -12.03
C GLU A 718 -10.81 -2.63 -12.03
N GLU A 719 -9.85 -1.76 -11.75
CA GLU A 719 -8.44 -2.13 -11.63
C GLU A 719 -8.17 -3.04 -10.42
N TYR A 720 -8.83 -2.80 -9.28
CA TYR A 720 -8.78 -3.71 -8.15
C TYR A 720 -9.26 -5.12 -8.51
N GLU A 721 -10.36 -5.25 -9.22
CA GLU A 721 -10.89 -6.56 -9.66
C GLU A 721 -9.95 -7.30 -10.60
N ILE A 722 -9.19 -6.58 -11.42
CA ILE A 722 -8.19 -7.17 -12.33
C ILE A 722 -6.95 -7.60 -11.54
N GLN A 723 -6.33 -6.67 -10.81
CA GLN A 723 -5.04 -6.90 -10.16
C GLN A 723 -5.14 -7.79 -8.91
N PHE A 724 -6.31 -7.83 -8.26
CA PHE A 724 -6.59 -8.66 -7.08
C PHE A 724 -7.57 -9.80 -7.38
N SER A 725 -7.62 -10.25 -8.62
CA SER A 725 -8.58 -11.26 -9.11
C SER A 725 -8.51 -12.62 -8.41
N LYS A 726 -7.43 -12.95 -7.71
CA LYS A 726 -7.30 -14.20 -6.95
C LYS A 726 -7.83 -14.12 -5.51
N VAL A 727 -8.04 -12.91 -4.98
CA VAL A 727 -8.34 -12.73 -3.55
C VAL A 727 -9.47 -11.76 -3.28
N ARG A 728 -10.29 -11.46 -4.27
CA ARG A 728 -11.46 -10.61 -4.08
C ARG A 728 -12.29 -11.12 -2.89
N ASP A 729 -12.71 -10.19 -1.98
CA ASP A 729 -13.42 -10.47 -0.72
C ASP A 729 -12.70 -11.50 0.20
N ARG A 730 -11.39 -11.68 0.00
CA ARG A 730 -10.43 -12.29 0.94
C ARG A 730 -9.33 -11.29 1.31
N LEU A 731 -9.21 -10.20 0.54
CA LEU A 731 -8.52 -8.98 0.91
C LEU A 731 -9.55 -7.86 0.81
N PRO A 732 -10.24 -7.50 1.92
CA PRO A 732 -11.24 -6.45 1.88
C PRO A 732 -10.66 -5.15 1.36
N PHE A 733 -11.33 -4.58 0.38
CA PHE A 733 -11.04 -3.25 -0.14
C PHE A 733 -12.27 -2.37 0.03
N HIS A 734 -12.11 -1.28 0.74
CA HIS A 734 -13.16 -0.32 0.99
C HIS A 734 -12.89 0.97 0.25
N LEU A 735 -13.95 1.57 -0.27
CA LEU A 735 -13.86 2.82 -1.01
C LEU A 735 -14.91 3.82 -0.53
N GLY A 736 -14.47 5.01 -0.15
CA GLY A 736 -15.34 6.08 0.34
C GLY A 736 -15.17 7.37 -0.44
N ILE A 737 -16.28 8.03 -0.72
CA ILE A 737 -16.33 9.36 -1.34
C ILE A 737 -17.12 10.28 -0.42
N ILE A 738 -16.45 11.32 0.08
CA ILE A 738 -17.07 12.36 0.92
C ILE A 738 -17.02 13.68 0.18
N ALA A 739 -18.14 14.08 -0.43
CA ALA A 739 -18.23 15.37 -1.09
C ALA A 739 -18.55 16.49 -0.09
N PHE A 740 -18.00 17.66 -0.32
CA PHE A 740 -18.26 18.86 0.48
C PHE A 740 -18.04 20.13 -0.36
N HIS A 741 -18.63 21.24 0.08
CA HIS A 741 -18.39 22.52 -0.55
C HIS A 741 -16.98 23.03 -0.23
N LYS A 742 -16.24 23.60 -1.18
CA LYS A 742 -14.85 24.06 -1.00
C LYS A 742 -14.64 25.05 0.18
N LYS A 743 -15.72 25.74 0.62
CA LYS A 743 -15.70 26.60 1.80
C LYS A 743 -15.95 25.88 3.13
N THR A 744 -16.30 24.58 3.08
CA THR A 744 -16.42 23.79 4.31
C THR A 744 -15.04 23.71 4.98
N PRO A 745 -14.94 23.97 6.30
CA PRO A 745 -13.66 23.87 6.98
C PRO A 745 -13.04 22.48 6.78
N LEU A 746 -11.80 22.44 6.30
CA LEU A 746 -11.18 21.19 5.87
C LEU A 746 -11.09 20.15 6.99
N TYR A 747 -10.94 20.60 8.24
CA TYR A 747 -10.92 19.69 9.40
C TYR A 747 -12.21 18.85 9.52
N VAL A 748 -13.36 19.38 9.06
CA VAL A 748 -14.65 18.66 9.07
C VAL A 748 -14.58 17.47 8.10
N ALA A 749 -14.07 17.70 6.89
CA ALA A 749 -13.90 16.65 5.89
C ALA A 749 -12.84 15.62 6.34
N MET A 750 -11.74 16.07 6.95
CA MET A 750 -10.69 15.19 7.46
C MET A 750 -11.18 14.35 8.65
N ASP A 751 -11.98 14.91 9.58
CA ASP A 751 -12.60 14.16 10.67
C ASP A 751 -13.61 13.13 10.13
N ALA A 752 -14.43 13.49 9.14
CA ALA A 752 -15.31 12.56 8.45
C ALA A 752 -14.52 11.41 7.80
N GLY A 753 -13.43 11.72 7.12
CA GLY A 753 -12.54 10.71 6.51
C GLY A 753 -11.94 9.75 7.56
N LYS A 754 -11.47 10.28 8.69
CA LYS A 754 -10.96 9.46 9.80
C LYS A 754 -12.04 8.52 10.34
N ARG A 755 -13.24 9.02 10.62
CA ARG A 755 -14.38 8.22 11.09
C ARG A 755 -14.77 7.14 10.10
N LEU A 756 -14.73 7.45 8.80
CA LEU A 756 -15.03 6.48 7.77
C LEU A 756 -14.02 5.34 7.74
N VAL A 757 -12.71 5.63 7.86
CA VAL A 757 -11.67 4.59 7.96
C VAL A 757 -11.88 3.72 9.20
N GLU A 758 -12.21 4.30 10.34
CA GLU A 758 -12.55 3.57 11.57
C GLU A 758 -13.79 2.68 11.37
N ALA A 759 -14.82 3.19 10.69
CA ALA A 759 -16.02 2.42 10.36
C ALA A 759 -15.71 1.24 9.43
N PHE A 760 -14.87 1.42 8.40
CA PHE A 760 -14.42 0.34 7.53
C PHE A 760 -13.74 -0.78 8.32
N LYS A 761 -12.80 -0.43 9.21
CA LYS A 761 -12.08 -1.40 10.04
C LYS A 761 -12.99 -2.15 11.03
N THR A 762 -13.95 -1.45 11.64
CA THR A 762 -14.84 -2.05 12.66
C THR A 762 -16.01 -2.82 12.07
N LYS A 763 -16.50 -2.46 10.90
CA LYS A 763 -17.65 -3.10 10.23
C LYS A 763 -17.24 -4.29 9.36
N THR A 764 -15.97 -4.42 8.99
CA THR A 764 -15.47 -5.57 8.22
C THR A 764 -15.68 -6.85 9.02
N LYS A 765 -16.27 -7.84 8.38
CA LYS A 765 -16.64 -9.13 9.00
C LYS A 765 -16.40 -10.28 8.04
N THR A 766 -16.06 -11.44 8.59
CA THR A 766 -16.16 -12.71 7.88
C THR A 766 -17.63 -13.14 7.87
N ILE A 767 -18.17 -13.42 6.70
CA ILE A 767 -19.54 -13.92 6.51
C ILE A 767 -19.52 -15.12 5.59
N ASN A 768 -20.60 -15.89 5.61
CA ASN A 768 -20.79 -17.00 4.68
C ASN A 768 -21.51 -16.54 3.42
N ALA A 769 -21.18 -17.18 2.32
CA ALA A 769 -21.88 -16.97 1.04
C ALA A 769 -22.10 -18.32 0.35
N THR A 770 -23.32 -18.57 -0.11
CA THR A 770 -23.65 -19.77 -0.88
C THR A 770 -23.41 -19.50 -2.36
N ILE A 771 -22.77 -20.44 -3.07
CA ILE A 771 -22.56 -20.38 -4.51
C ILE A 771 -23.89 -20.75 -5.18
N GLU A 772 -24.61 -19.75 -5.70
CA GLU A 772 -25.88 -19.96 -6.41
C GLU A 772 -25.66 -20.49 -7.84
N ASP A 773 -24.60 -20.02 -8.50
CA ASP A 773 -24.29 -20.46 -9.87
C ASP A 773 -22.79 -20.26 -10.18
N ILE A 774 -22.29 -21.03 -11.14
CA ILE A 774 -20.91 -20.96 -11.63
C ILE A 774 -20.96 -20.82 -13.15
N GLN A 775 -20.49 -19.70 -13.66
CA GLN A 775 -20.45 -19.44 -15.09
C GLN A 775 -19.01 -19.45 -15.59
N VAL A 776 -18.78 -20.05 -16.75
CA VAL A 776 -17.48 -19.95 -17.42
C VAL A 776 -17.30 -18.52 -17.91
N SER A 777 -16.21 -17.88 -17.51
CA SER A 777 -15.95 -16.51 -17.88
C SER A 777 -15.75 -16.38 -19.40
N ARG A 778 -16.32 -15.33 -19.98
CA ARG A 778 -16.05 -14.92 -21.38
C ARG A 778 -14.70 -14.22 -21.53
N PHE A 779 -13.99 -13.94 -20.42
CA PHE A 779 -12.79 -13.10 -20.40
C PHE A 779 -11.47 -13.88 -20.33
N GLY A 780 -11.48 -15.22 -20.29
CA GLY A 780 -10.26 -16.04 -20.30
C GLY A 780 -10.50 -17.52 -19.98
N ASN A 781 -9.57 -18.38 -20.42
CA ASN A 781 -9.69 -19.84 -20.28
C ASN A 781 -9.63 -20.33 -18.81
N PHE A 782 -8.99 -19.57 -17.89
CA PHE A 782 -8.80 -19.95 -16.49
C PHE A 782 -9.41 -18.90 -15.56
N MET A 783 -10.68 -18.57 -15.79
CA MET A 783 -11.45 -17.65 -14.95
C MET A 783 -12.85 -18.21 -14.72
N LYS A 784 -13.34 -18.13 -13.50
CA LYS A 784 -14.73 -18.48 -13.11
C LYS A 784 -15.46 -17.26 -12.61
N ASN A 785 -16.73 -17.15 -13.00
CA ASN A 785 -17.66 -16.18 -12.41
C ASN A 785 -18.53 -16.93 -11.41
N LEU A 786 -18.32 -16.67 -10.12
CA LEU A 786 -19.14 -17.22 -9.05
C LEU A 786 -20.26 -16.23 -8.74
N ILE A 787 -21.50 -16.69 -8.79
CA ILE A 787 -22.66 -15.93 -8.33
C ILE A 787 -22.91 -16.33 -6.88
N LEU A 788 -22.70 -15.40 -5.96
CA LEU A 788 -22.73 -15.64 -4.52
C LEU A 788 -23.94 -14.98 -3.89
N LYS A 789 -24.61 -15.72 -3.03
CA LYS A 789 -25.64 -15.19 -2.12
C LYS A 789 -25.08 -15.11 -0.69
N PRO A 790 -24.73 -13.90 -0.23
CA PRO A 790 -24.25 -13.71 1.13
C PRO A 790 -25.34 -13.98 2.17
N GLU A 791 -24.93 -14.51 3.31
CA GLU A 791 -25.78 -14.56 4.51
C GLU A 791 -25.91 -13.16 5.15
N ASN A 792 -26.83 -13.00 6.08
CA ASN A 792 -26.98 -11.81 6.95
C ASN A 792 -27.30 -10.48 6.26
N CYS A 793 -27.99 -10.50 5.13
CA CYS A 793 -28.44 -9.29 4.41
C CYS A 793 -27.30 -8.31 4.08
N TYR A 794 -26.07 -8.81 3.89
CA TYR A 794 -24.93 -7.98 3.48
C TYR A 794 -25.18 -7.33 2.12
N SER A 795 -25.74 -8.08 1.17
CA SER A 795 -26.17 -7.56 -0.13
C SER A 795 -27.56 -8.11 -0.46
N SER A 796 -28.40 -7.25 -1.01
CA SER A 796 -29.72 -7.62 -1.54
C SER A 796 -29.65 -8.19 -2.96
N VAL A 797 -28.51 -8.03 -3.61
CA VAL A 797 -28.21 -8.53 -4.95
C VAL A 797 -27.11 -9.59 -4.85
N PRO A 798 -27.17 -10.67 -5.62
CA PRO A 798 -26.07 -11.64 -5.67
C PRO A 798 -24.74 -10.95 -6.02
N LEU A 799 -23.67 -11.32 -5.33
CA LEU A 799 -22.33 -10.84 -5.65
C LEU A 799 -21.77 -11.63 -6.82
N ILE A 800 -21.10 -10.97 -7.75
CA ILE A 800 -20.45 -11.61 -8.89
C ILE A 800 -18.95 -11.57 -8.69
N TRP A 801 -18.36 -12.73 -8.42
CA TRP A 801 -16.92 -12.90 -8.29
C TRP A 801 -16.28 -13.36 -9.59
N ASN A 802 -15.43 -12.54 -10.16
CA ASN A 802 -14.58 -12.92 -11.28
C ASN A 802 -13.23 -13.39 -10.72
N ILE A 803 -13.04 -14.69 -10.53
CA ILE A 803 -11.81 -15.25 -9.97
C ILE A 803 -10.95 -15.87 -11.06
N SER A 804 -9.71 -15.38 -11.17
CA SER A 804 -8.69 -15.95 -12.06
C SER A 804 -7.89 -17.04 -11.35
N TYR A 805 -7.65 -18.14 -12.07
CA TYR A 805 -6.71 -19.20 -11.68
C TYR A 805 -5.70 -19.50 -12.81
N SER A 806 -5.32 -18.48 -13.58
CA SER A 806 -4.22 -18.57 -14.53
C SER A 806 -2.87 -18.26 -13.86
N THR A 807 -1.77 -18.62 -14.51
CA THR A 807 -0.42 -18.25 -14.07
C THR A 807 -0.01 -16.84 -14.49
N GLY A 808 -0.91 -16.05 -15.09
CA GLY A 808 -0.62 -14.83 -15.84
C GLY A 808 -0.41 -15.10 -17.33
N ASP A 809 -0.13 -16.35 -17.71
CA ASP A 809 -0.23 -16.86 -19.07
C ASP A 809 -1.70 -17.30 -19.29
N PRO A 810 -2.44 -16.73 -20.24
CA PRO A 810 -3.83 -17.08 -20.47
C PRO A 810 -4.03 -18.55 -20.87
N ASP A 811 -2.97 -19.24 -21.29
CA ASP A 811 -3.01 -20.63 -21.70
C ASP A 811 -2.56 -21.61 -20.60
N LYS A 812 -2.28 -21.11 -19.37
CA LYS A 812 -1.77 -21.95 -18.28
C LYS A 812 -2.53 -21.77 -16.98
N GLU A 813 -2.93 -22.91 -16.41
CA GLU A 813 -3.58 -23.00 -15.12
C GLU A 813 -2.58 -22.79 -13.97
N ASP A 814 -3.00 -22.09 -12.92
CA ASP A 814 -2.26 -22.00 -11.64
C ASP A 814 -2.87 -22.98 -10.63
N GLU A 815 -2.26 -24.13 -10.49
CA GLU A 815 -2.69 -25.16 -9.55
C GLU A 815 -2.35 -24.86 -8.08
N TRP A 816 -1.61 -23.78 -7.81
CA TRP A 816 -1.10 -23.42 -6.49
C TRP A 816 -1.99 -22.42 -5.78
N HIS A 817 -2.81 -21.67 -6.54
CA HIS A 817 -3.63 -20.57 -6.04
C HIS A 817 -4.64 -20.08 -7.10
N PRO A 818 -5.90 -19.71 -6.71
CA PRO A 818 -6.43 -19.51 -5.36
C PRO A 818 -7.16 -20.74 -4.77
N TYR A 819 -7.04 -20.89 -3.46
CA TYR A 819 -7.86 -21.80 -2.66
C TYR A 819 -8.80 -21.00 -1.76
N ILE A 820 -10.06 -21.43 -1.64
CA ILE A 820 -11.12 -20.73 -0.92
C ILE A 820 -11.58 -21.57 0.27
N ARG A 821 -11.84 -20.92 1.40
CA ARG A 821 -12.31 -21.59 2.62
C ARG A 821 -13.74 -22.08 2.45
N LEU A 822 -13.97 -23.35 2.76
CA LEU A 822 -15.30 -23.94 2.80
C LEU A 822 -15.85 -23.94 4.23
N LYS A 823 -17.12 -23.65 4.38
CA LYS A 823 -17.84 -23.90 5.64
C LYS A 823 -18.48 -25.29 5.61
N GLY A 824 -18.26 -26.06 6.64
CA GLY A 824 -19.06 -27.29 6.86
C GLY A 824 -18.40 -28.60 6.52
N GLY A 825 -17.08 -28.70 6.72
CA GLY A 825 -16.44 -30.01 6.87
C GLY A 825 -15.63 -30.49 5.66
N ASN A 826 -15.11 -31.70 5.80
CA ASN A 826 -14.21 -32.32 4.84
C ASN A 826 -14.86 -32.43 3.45
N PRO A 827 -14.25 -31.87 2.39
CA PRO A 827 -14.75 -31.98 1.01
C PRO A 827 -14.82 -33.45 0.52
N GLU A 828 -14.01 -34.33 1.11
CA GLU A 828 -14.03 -35.78 0.76
C GLU A 828 -15.33 -36.49 1.17
N SER A 829 -16.04 -35.97 2.18
CA SER A 829 -17.24 -36.62 2.72
C SER A 829 -18.49 -36.38 1.90
N LYS A 830 -18.49 -35.44 0.96
CA LYS A 830 -19.71 -35.03 0.24
C LYS A 830 -19.82 -35.51 -1.20
N ASN A 831 -18.74 -35.96 -1.84
CA ASN A 831 -18.77 -36.37 -3.25
C ASN A 831 -17.78 -37.50 -3.55
N GLU A 832 -18.22 -38.74 -3.47
CA GLU A 832 -17.50 -39.93 -3.99
C GLU A 832 -17.29 -39.88 -5.52
N ASN A 833 -17.94 -38.95 -6.22
CA ASN A 833 -17.95 -38.88 -7.67
C ASN A 833 -16.91 -37.94 -8.30
N ASN A 834 -16.14 -37.17 -7.52
CA ASN A 834 -15.11 -36.28 -8.06
C ASN A 834 -13.71 -36.60 -7.50
N PRO A 835 -12.97 -37.53 -8.10
CA PRO A 835 -11.64 -37.94 -7.63
C PRO A 835 -10.59 -36.82 -7.77
N GLU A 836 -10.80 -35.81 -8.59
CA GLU A 836 -9.89 -34.67 -8.73
C GLU A 836 -9.94 -33.76 -7.49
N ARG A 837 -11.05 -33.74 -6.76
CA ARG A 837 -11.24 -32.83 -5.63
C ARG A 837 -10.22 -33.05 -4.51
N LYS A 838 -9.85 -34.30 -4.25
CA LYS A 838 -8.81 -34.66 -3.28
C LYS A 838 -7.45 -34.01 -3.59
N ASN A 839 -7.12 -33.88 -4.87
CA ASN A 839 -5.86 -33.28 -5.34
C ASN A 839 -5.87 -31.75 -5.27
N TYR A 840 -7.02 -31.13 -4.99
CA TYR A 840 -7.23 -29.69 -4.97
C TYR A 840 -7.90 -29.19 -3.68
N SER A 841 -7.76 -29.95 -2.58
CA SER A 841 -8.23 -29.53 -1.25
C SER A 841 -7.24 -29.93 -0.17
N PHE A 842 -7.18 -29.19 0.92
CA PHE A 842 -6.38 -29.51 2.10
C PHE A 842 -6.87 -28.77 3.35
N ASP A 843 -6.56 -29.35 4.51
CA ASP A 843 -6.74 -28.69 5.80
C ASP A 843 -5.56 -27.76 6.06
N TYR A 844 -5.81 -26.46 6.18
CA TYR A 844 -4.75 -25.45 6.31
C TYR A 844 -4.41 -25.07 7.77
N THR A 845 -5.24 -25.45 8.73
CA THR A 845 -5.03 -25.19 10.16
C THR A 845 -4.68 -26.45 10.96
N GLY A 846 -5.05 -27.62 10.49
CA GLY A 846 -5.02 -28.89 11.22
C GLY A 846 -6.23 -29.12 12.12
N ASN A 847 -7.27 -28.28 12.05
CA ASN A 847 -8.50 -28.34 12.84
C ASN A 847 -9.75 -28.57 11.98
N GLU A 848 -9.61 -29.34 10.91
CA GLU A 848 -10.69 -29.60 9.93
C GLU A 848 -11.17 -28.34 9.19
N ASP A 849 -10.33 -27.32 9.10
CA ASP A 849 -10.57 -26.12 8.28
C ASP A 849 -10.05 -26.35 6.85
N TYR A 850 -10.95 -26.66 5.93
CA TYR A 850 -10.60 -27.00 4.57
C TYR A 850 -10.63 -25.80 3.63
N VAL A 851 -9.66 -25.76 2.74
CA VAL A 851 -9.66 -24.90 1.56
C VAL A 851 -9.69 -25.75 0.30
N VAL A 852 -10.41 -25.25 -0.70
CA VAL A 852 -10.59 -25.90 -1.99
C VAL A 852 -10.19 -24.95 -3.11
N HIS A 853 -9.47 -25.48 -4.11
CA HIS A 853 -9.09 -24.70 -5.27
C HIS A 853 -10.32 -24.26 -6.08
N VAL A 854 -10.32 -23.02 -6.58
CA VAL A 854 -11.48 -22.47 -7.31
C VAL A 854 -11.91 -23.32 -8.51
N LYS A 855 -10.97 -24.05 -9.13
CA LYS A 855 -11.23 -24.95 -10.25
C LYS A 855 -12.30 -26.00 -9.93
N VAL A 856 -12.30 -26.55 -8.71
CA VAL A 856 -13.17 -27.66 -8.29
C VAL A 856 -14.30 -27.24 -7.37
N LEU A 857 -14.56 -25.93 -7.24
CA LEU A 857 -15.76 -25.43 -6.54
C LEU A 857 -17.04 -25.81 -7.28
N GLU A 858 -18.07 -26.17 -6.51
CA GLU A 858 -19.36 -26.64 -7.00
C GLU A 858 -20.52 -25.72 -6.54
N LYS A 859 -21.63 -25.79 -7.28
CA LYS A 859 -22.85 -25.08 -6.94
C LYS A 859 -23.39 -25.55 -5.58
N ASN A 860 -24.04 -24.68 -4.83
CA ASN A 860 -24.59 -24.87 -3.48
C ASN A 860 -23.55 -25.09 -2.38
N GLU A 861 -22.27 -24.87 -2.65
CA GLU A 861 -21.25 -24.82 -1.60
C GLU A 861 -21.31 -23.51 -0.86
N CYS A 862 -21.01 -23.56 0.44
CA CYS A 862 -20.92 -22.41 1.31
C CYS A 862 -19.45 -22.05 1.52
N ILE A 863 -19.06 -20.84 1.13
CA ILE A 863 -17.71 -20.30 1.26
C ILE A 863 -17.68 -19.15 2.26
N GLU A 864 -16.54 -18.91 2.87
CA GLU A 864 -16.30 -17.72 3.70
C GLU A 864 -15.74 -16.58 2.88
N ILE A 865 -16.32 -15.38 3.07
CA ILE A 865 -15.90 -14.14 2.44
C ILE A 865 -15.72 -13.03 3.49
N GLU A 866 -14.86 -12.06 3.18
CA GLU A 866 -14.70 -10.85 3.97
C GLU A 866 -15.50 -9.72 3.32
N THR A 867 -16.23 -8.94 4.12
CA THR A 867 -17.07 -7.86 3.57
C THR A 867 -16.23 -6.67 3.09
N SER A 868 -16.53 -6.18 1.88
CA SER A 868 -15.95 -4.96 1.30
C SER A 868 -17.02 -3.89 1.15
N TYR A 869 -16.75 -2.66 1.58
CA TYR A 869 -17.75 -1.60 1.65
C TYR A 869 -17.44 -0.44 0.73
N PHE A 870 -18.51 0.21 0.29
CA PHE A 870 -18.53 1.45 -0.46
C PHE A 870 -19.46 2.45 0.22
N THR A 871 -19.14 3.76 0.12
CA THR A 871 -20.05 4.83 0.52
C THR A 871 -19.88 6.09 -0.31
N LEU A 872 -21.01 6.79 -0.50
CA LEU A 872 -21.09 8.15 -1.05
C LEU A 872 -21.78 9.03 -0.02
N THR A 873 -21.12 10.06 0.44
CA THR A 873 -21.68 11.00 1.41
C THR A 873 -21.46 12.43 0.96
N TYR A 874 -22.46 13.28 1.13
CA TYR A 874 -22.34 14.72 0.95
C TYR A 874 -22.47 15.41 2.32
N LEU A 875 -21.45 16.14 2.71
CA LEU A 875 -21.47 16.96 3.93
C LEU A 875 -22.17 18.28 3.63
N GLU A 876 -23.47 18.31 3.80
CA GLU A 876 -24.27 19.53 3.70
C GLU A 876 -24.00 20.43 4.91
N THR A 877 -23.87 19.82 6.07
CA THR A 877 -23.54 20.46 7.34
C THR A 877 -22.33 19.81 8.01
N ALA A 878 -21.70 20.51 8.94
CA ALA A 878 -20.60 19.96 9.73
C ALA A 878 -21.02 18.78 10.62
N ALA A 879 -22.31 18.65 10.94
CA ALA A 879 -22.83 17.55 11.76
C ALA A 879 -22.92 16.22 11.02
N ASP A 880 -22.97 16.24 9.68
CA ASP A 880 -23.11 15.02 8.87
C ASP A 880 -21.92 14.07 9.02
N ARG A 881 -20.73 14.59 9.43
CA ARG A 881 -19.58 13.76 9.74
C ARG A 881 -19.80 12.75 10.88
N PHE A 882 -20.81 12.94 11.72
CA PHE A 882 -21.12 12.01 12.82
C PHE A 882 -22.00 10.83 12.40
N ARG A 883 -22.50 10.84 11.16
CA ARG A 883 -23.35 9.81 10.56
C ARG A 883 -22.72 9.18 9.34
N ILE A 884 -21.41 9.23 9.24
CA ILE A 884 -20.66 8.79 8.05
C ILE A 884 -20.76 7.28 7.84
N ASP A 885 -20.96 6.50 8.91
CA ASP A 885 -21.06 5.04 8.91
C ASP A 885 -22.48 4.49 8.72
N ASP A 886 -23.51 5.35 8.71
CA ASP A 886 -24.91 4.93 8.50
C ASP A 886 -25.18 4.42 7.07
N ASN A 887 -24.31 4.78 6.11
CA ASN A 887 -24.53 4.59 4.68
C ASN A 887 -23.54 3.62 4.02
N LEU A 888 -22.94 2.68 4.76
CA LEU A 888 -22.05 1.68 4.17
C LEU A 888 -22.84 0.66 3.34
N ARG A 889 -22.37 0.40 2.11
CA ARG A 889 -22.97 -0.54 1.15
C ARG A 889 -21.91 -1.50 0.63
N PRO A 890 -22.29 -2.67 0.06
CA PRO A 890 -21.35 -3.53 -0.63
C PRO A 890 -20.57 -2.78 -1.71
N LEU A 891 -19.31 -3.11 -1.89
CA LEU A 891 -18.44 -2.42 -2.86
C LEU A 891 -19.00 -2.47 -4.30
N ASP A 892 -19.64 -3.56 -4.66
CA ASP A 892 -20.26 -3.77 -5.98
C ASP A 892 -21.36 -2.75 -6.32
N ASP A 893 -21.99 -2.15 -5.32
CA ASP A 893 -23.07 -1.18 -5.53
C ASP A 893 -22.62 0.06 -6.29
N ILE A 894 -21.30 0.37 -6.32
CA ILE A 894 -20.76 1.48 -7.12
C ILE A 894 -21.11 1.34 -8.61
N LYS A 895 -21.11 0.13 -9.15
CA LYS A 895 -21.45 -0.15 -10.56
C LYS A 895 -22.96 0.03 -10.82
N HIS A 896 -23.77 -0.30 -9.81
CA HIS A 896 -25.21 -0.20 -9.89
C HIS A 896 -25.72 1.23 -9.80
N VAL A 897 -25.06 2.12 -9.04
CA VAL A 897 -25.43 3.54 -8.91
C VAL A 897 -25.46 4.24 -10.27
N ASP A 898 -24.43 4.03 -11.08
CA ASP A 898 -24.33 4.70 -12.38
C ASP A 898 -25.33 4.16 -13.41
N LYS A 899 -25.50 2.83 -13.44
CA LYS A 899 -26.49 2.19 -14.30
C LYS A 899 -27.92 2.66 -13.95
N LEU A 900 -28.21 2.72 -12.66
CA LEU A 900 -29.50 3.22 -12.18
C LEU A 900 -29.75 4.66 -12.63
N TRP A 901 -28.73 5.54 -12.55
CA TRP A 901 -28.84 6.91 -13.02
C TRP A 901 -29.11 7.01 -14.52
N GLN A 902 -28.42 6.22 -15.34
CA GLN A 902 -28.65 6.15 -16.78
C GLN A 902 -30.08 5.70 -17.10
N ASP A 903 -30.59 4.70 -16.38
CA ASP A 903 -31.95 4.23 -16.57
C ASP A 903 -33.01 5.29 -16.16
N ILE A 904 -32.78 6.01 -15.06
CA ILE A 904 -33.58 7.14 -14.66
C ILE A 904 -33.58 8.23 -15.74
N GLN A 905 -32.45 8.61 -16.27
CA GLN A 905 -32.35 9.60 -17.36
C GLN A 905 -33.14 9.18 -18.61
N LYS A 906 -33.03 7.91 -19.01
CA LYS A 906 -33.81 7.34 -20.12
C LYS A 906 -35.32 7.45 -19.86
N ILE A 907 -35.79 7.18 -18.63
CA ILE A 907 -37.18 7.32 -18.24
C ILE A 907 -37.65 8.79 -18.36
N LEU A 908 -36.88 9.70 -17.75
CA LEU A 908 -37.20 11.13 -17.78
C LEU A 908 -37.32 11.65 -19.22
N LYS A 909 -36.37 11.27 -20.10
CA LYS A 909 -36.38 11.64 -21.52
C LYS A 909 -37.55 11.00 -22.27
N LYS A 910 -37.80 9.68 -22.10
CA LYS A 910 -38.87 8.94 -22.81
C LYS A 910 -40.28 9.41 -22.41
N LYS A 911 -40.48 9.67 -21.11
CA LYS A 911 -41.80 10.06 -20.56
C LYS A 911 -41.98 11.56 -20.43
N ASN A 912 -41.05 12.39 -20.93
CA ASN A 912 -41.03 13.84 -20.85
C ASN A 912 -41.22 14.37 -19.41
N LEU A 913 -40.55 13.77 -18.46
CA LEU A 913 -40.59 14.14 -17.05
C LEU A 913 -39.38 15.03 -16.69
N GLY A 914 -39.61 15.99 -15.80
CA GLY A 914 -38.53 16.85 -15.28
C GLY A 914 -37.95 16.39 -13.95
N THR A 915 -36.91 17.05 -13.50
CA THR A 915 -36.32 16.84 -12.18
C THR A 915 -37.29 17.04 -11.04
N SER A 916 -38.31 17.94 -11.23
CA SER A 916 -39.32 18.21 -10.21
C SER A 916 -40.17 16.98 -9.87
N GLN A 917 -40.55 16.18 -10.90
CA GLN A 917 -41.29 14.94 -10.69
C GLN A 917 -40.42 13.88 -10.02
N LEU A 918 -39.16 13.79 -10.39
CA LEU A 918 -38.20 12.88 -9.74
C LEU A 918 -38.01 13.26 -8.26
N TYR A 919 -37.87 14.56 -7.97
CA TYR A 919 -37.79 15.05 -6.59
C TYR A 919 -39.07 14.76 -5.80
N ALA A 920 -40.23 14.99 -6.39
CA ALA A 920 -41.53 14.70 -5.76
C ALA A 920 -41.65 13.20 -5.43
N PHE A 921 -41.30 12.34 -6.39
CA PHE A 921 -41.24 10.89 -6.14
C PHE A 921 -40.33 10.54 -4.96
N TRP A 922 -39.12 11.05 -4.96
CA TRP A 922 -38.12 10.77 -3.92
C TRP A 922 -38.58 11.26 -2.55
N GLN A 923 -39.11 12.48 -2.45
CA GLN A 923 -39.56 13.05 -1.18
C GLN A 923 -40.78 12.30 -0.62
N GLU A 924 -41.72 11.91 -1.48
CA GLU A 924 -42.90 11.14 -1.04
C GLU A 924 -42.49 9.74 -0.55
N VAL A 925 -41.59 9.06 -1.24
CA VAL A 925 -41.09 7.76 -0.80
C VAL A 925 -40.40 7.87 0.56
N LYS A 926 -39.51 8.85 0.77
CA LYS A 926 -38.82 9.07 2.05
C LYS A 926 -39.78 9.45 3.18
N LYS A 927 -40.77 10.28 2.90
CA LYS A 927 -41.78 10.65 3.89
C LYS A 927 -42.54 9.42 4.38
N ARG A 928 -43.02 8.60 3.44
CA ARG A 928 -43.81 7.42 3.76
C ARG A 928 -42.98 6.27 4.36
N GLU A 929 -41.69 6.21 4.06
CA GLU A 929 -40.75 5.27 4.72
C GLU A 929 -40.77 5.46 6.25
N LYS A 930 -40.75 6.71 6.71
CA LYS A 930 -40.86 7.04 8.14
C LYS A 930 -42.17 6.61 8.76
N ASP A 931 -43.27 6.75 8.00
CA ASP A 931 -44.62 6.45 8.45
C ASP A 931 -44.86 4.91 8.55
N TYR A 932 -44.42 4.16 7.55
CA TYR A 932 -44.74 2.73 7.38
C TYR A 932 -43.56 1.76 7.66
N LYS A 933 -42.38 2.26 8.07
CA LYS A 933 -41.23 1.42 8.46
C LYS A 933 -40.89 0.31 7.46
N ARG A 934 -41.04 0.57 6.17
CA ARG A 934 -40.78 -0.40 5.07
C ARG A 934 -41.60 -1.71 5.13
N ASP A 935 -42.84 -1.66 5.63
CA ASP A 935 -43.79 -2.76 5.60
C ASP A 935 -44.37 -2.98 4.19
N SER A 936 -45.31 -3.95 4.07
CA SER A 936 -45.98 -4.27 2.83
C SER A 936 -46.80 -3.10 2.27
N THR A 937 -47.30 -2.21 3.15
CA THR A 937 -48.03 -0.99 2.76
C THR A 937 -47.11 0.01 2.09
N TRP A 938 -45.93 0.18 2.66
CA TRP A 938 -44.89 1.01 2.05
C TRP A 938 -44.45 0.45 0.69
N GLU A 939 -44.25 -0.86 0.57
CA GLU A 939 -43.87 -1.49 -0.71
C GLU A 939 -44.95 -1.25 -1.79
N ASN A 940 -46.22 -1.40 -1.44
CA ASN A 940 -47.33 -1.13 -2.36
C ASN A 940 -47.40 0.36 -2.75
N PHE A 941 -47.17 1.26 -1.80
CA PHE A 941 -47.07 2.68 -2.05
C PHE A 941 -45.95 2.99 -3.03
N VAL A 942 -44.76 2.43 -2.85
CA VAL A 942 -43.60 2.61 -3.76
C VAL A 942 -43.96 2.14 -5.17
N LYS A 943 -44.54 0.94 -5.32
CA LYS A 943 -44.98 0.41 -6.62
C LYS A 943 -45.97 1.35 -7.31
N SER A 944 -46.93 1.83 -6.58
CA SER A 944 -47.92 2.82 -7.09
C SER A 944 -47.23 4.15 -7.46
N SER A 945 -46.28 4.62 -6.67
CA SER A 945 -45.58 5.87 -6.94
C SER A 945 -44.69 5.78 -8.18
N ILE A 946 -43.99 4.65 -8.41
CA ILE A 946 -43.23 4.39 -9.64
C ILE A 946 -44.15 4.48 -10.84
N THR A 947 -45.34 3.84 -10.76
CA THR A 947 -46.32 3.82 -11.85
C THR A 947 -46.93 5.21 -12.11
N ASN A 948 -47.30 5.94 -11.06
CA ASN A 948 -48.03 7.19 -11.18
C ASN A 948 -47.14 8.42 -11.40
N ILE A 949 -46.03 8.51 -10.73
CA ILE A 949 -45.14 9.67 -10.80
C ILE A 949 -44.11 9.52 -11.92
N LEU A 950 -43.40 8.36 -11.96
CA LEU A 950 -42.38 8.11 -12.97
C LEU A 950 -42.93 7.55 -14.28
N LYS A 951 -44.25 7.25 -14.33
CA LYS A 951 -44.94 6.69 -15.51
C LYS A 951 -44.30 5.38 -16.02
N VAL A 952 -43.83 4.54 -15.13
CA VAL A 952 -43.24 3.22 -15.44
C VAL A 952 -44.16 2.15 -14.88
N SER A 953 -44.84 1.39 -15.75
CA SER A 953 -45.72 0.28 -15.32
C SER A 953 -45.02 -1.06 -15.52
N ASN A 954 -45.41 -2.03 -14.68
CA ASN A 954 -44.89 -3.40 -14.78
C ASN A 954 -45.31 -4.07 -16.10
N GLN A 955 -46.41 -3.68 -16.66
CA GLN A 955 -46.92 -4.21 -17.95
C GLN A 955 -46.11 -3.71 -19.14
N GLU A 956 -45.59 -2.46 -19.10
CA GLU A 956 -44.83 -1.88 -20.20
C GLU A 956 -43.36 -2.32 -20.17
N ASN A 957 -42.75 -2.47 -18.99
CA ASN A 957 -41.34 -2.82 -18.81
C ASN A 957 -41.11 -3.42 -17.42
N SER A 958 -41.35 -4.72 -17.30
CA SER A 958 -41.26 -5.44 -16.02
C SER A 958 -39.87 -5.40 -15.42
N ASN A 959 -38.82 -5.50 -16.24
CA ASN A 959 -37.44 -5.45 -15.76
C ASN A 959 -37.05 -4.08 -15.18
N LEU A 960 -37.39 -3.00 -15.87
CA LEU A 960 -37.08 -1.64 -15.41
C LEU A 960 -37.88 -1.29 -14.14
N PHE A 961 -39.19 -1.70 -14.10
CA PHE A 961 -40.03 -1.52 -12.93
C PHE A 961 -39.45 -2.26 -11.71
N SER A 962 -39.08 -3.52 -11.88
CA SER A 962 -38.50 -4.35 -10.81
C SER A 962 -37.19 -3.78 -10.33
N ASN A 963 -36.30 -3.35 -11.24
CA ASN A 963 -35.02 -2.72 -10.88
C ASN A 963 -35.20 -1.43 -10.09
N LEU A 964 -36.12 -0.56 -10.49
CA LEU A 964 -36.42 0.67 -9.75
C LEU A 964 -37.01 0.37 -8.36
N PHE A 965 -37.97 -0.55 -8.31
CA PHE A 965 -38.57 -0.94 -7.03
C PHE A 965 -37.50 -1.53 -6.08
N GLN A 966 -36.64 -2.42 -6.56
CA GLN A 966 -35.57 -2.98 -5.77
C GLN A 966 -34.56 -1.90 -5.33
N ALA A 967 -34.18 -0.98 -6.21
CA ALA A 967 -33.28 0.13 -5.87
C ALA A 967 -33.86 1.06 -4.78
N VAL A 968 -35.18 1.25 -4.76
CA VAL A 968 -35.86 1.97 -3.66
C VAL A 968 -35.79 1.16 -2.37
N LYS A 969 -36.14 -0.13 -2.45
CA LYS A 969 -36.18 -1.04 -1.30
C LYS A 969 -34.80 -1.18 -0.64
N ASP A 970 -33.73 -1.24 -1.44
CA ASP A 970 -32.37 -1.37 -0.97
C ASP A 970 -31.73 -0.03 -0.56
N GLY A 971 -32.40 1.10 -0.79
CA GLY A 971 -31.87 2.41 -0.55
C GLY A 971 -30.82 2.89 -1.58
N LEU A 972 -30.56 2.14 -2.65
CA LEU A 972 -29.64 2.51 -3.72
C LEU A 972 -30.09 3.76 -4.48
N LEU A 973 -31.42 3.93 -4.61
CA LEU A 973 -32.00 5.10 -5.22
C LEU A 973 -31.61 6.39 -4.47
N ASP A 974 -31.62 6.36 -3.15
CA ASP A 974 -31.22 7.49 -2.33
C ASP A 974 -29.77 7.93 -2.60
N PHE A 975 -28.86 6.97 -2.68
CA PHE A 975 -27.47 7.21 -3.08
C PHE A 975 -27.38 7.85 -4.45
N CYS A 976 -28.06 7.25 -5.42
CA CYS A 976 -28.06 7.71 -6.80
C CYS A 976 -28.59 9.14 -6.95
N LEU A 977 -29.76 9.43 -6.35
CA LEU A 977 -30.41 10.75 -6.47
C LEU A 977 -29.65 11.83 -5.68
N ASN A 978 -29.23 11.52 -4.46
CA ASN A 978 -28.49 12.45 -3.65
C ASN A 978 -27.19 12.90 -4.36
N TRP A 979 -26.44 11.94 -4.93
CA TRP A 979 -25.22 12.26 -5.66
C TRP A 979 -25.47 13.08 -6.92
N ASN A 980 -26.35 12.60 -7.80
CA ASN A 980 -26.53 13.23 -9.11
C ASN A 980 -27.30 14.55 -9.06
N LEU A 981 -28.24 14.70 -8.15
CA LEU A 981 -29.04 15.93 -8.03
C LEU A 981 -28.40 16.97 -7.10
N GLN A 982 -27.82 16.55 -6.00
CA GLN A 982 -27.23 17.48 -5.02
C GLN A 982 -25.75 17.75 -5.25
N VAL A 983 -24.94 16.71 -5.57
CA VAL A 983 -23.49 16.87 -5.77
C VAL A 983 -23.18 17.30 -7.20
N ARG A 984 -23.54 16.50 -8.21
CA ARG A 984 -23.28 16.78 -9.63
C ARG A 984 -24.18 17.89 -10.19
N LYS A 985 -25.37 18.09 -9.62
CA LYS A 985 -26.38 19.00 -10.12
C LYS A 985 -26.74 18.79 -11.62
N ILE A 986 -26.73 17.53 -12.04
CA ILE A 986 -27.04 17.16 -13.41
C ILE A 986 -28.51 17.47 -13.70
N LYS A 987 -28.78 18.33 -14.69
CA LYS A 987 -30.10 18.56 -15.20
C LYS A 987 -30.42 17.55 -16.31
N PRO A 988 -31.64 16.93 -16.34
CA PRO A 988 -32.02 16.08 -17.46
C PRO A 988 -31.97 16.87 -18.76
N GLU A 989 -31.49 16.25 -19.83
CA GLU A 989 -31.54 16.86 -21.16
C GLU A 989 -32.99 17.20 -21.53
N LYS A 990 -33.33 18.47 -21.63
CA LYS A 990 -34.59 18.88 -22.24
C LYS A 990 -34.49 18.49 -23.73
N LYS A 991 -35.54 17.85 -24.28
CA LYS A 991 -35.72 17.82 -25.74
C LYS A 991 -35.63 19.27 -26.22
N THR A 992 -34.59 19.62 -26.97
CA THR A 992 -34.60 20.82 -27.81
C THR A 992 -35.77 20.61 -28.75
N GLY A 993 -36.85 21.37 -28.53
CA GLY A 993 -38.02 21.31 -29.38
C GLY A 993 -37.58 21.55 -30.82
N GLY A 994 -37.95 20.61 -31.72
CA GLY A 994 -37.92 20.83 -33.14
C GLY A 994 -38.98 21.85 -33.58
#